data_6957fc5bb9feba88d788b4d70719c7af
#
_entry.id   6957fc5bb9feba88d788b4d70719c7af
#
_cell.length_a   1.000
_cell.length_b   1.000
_cell.length_c   1.000
_cell.angle_alpha   90.00
_cell.angle_beta   90.00
_cell.angle_gamma   90.00
#
_symmetry.space_group_name_H-M   'P 1'
#
loop_
_entity.id
_entity.type
_entity.pdbx_description
1 polymer ?
#
loop_
_entity_poly.entity_id
_entity_poly.type
_entity_poly.pdbx_seq_one_letter_code
_entity_poly.pdbx_strand_id
1 'polypeptide(L)'
;MTLTSPPSPSDTETTADTYRQGGPSVSVIIAAYTEQRWPDTVEAVTSALNQSQSALEVILVIDHNPGLAERARAELRGVAVLENTGPQGASGARNTGVMASRGEIVVFLDDDAVATPDWLRSLCRHFDDEDVVGVGGGLTPAWPDERPRWFPREFYWVVGASYTGMPEAAAPMRNVWTGNMAIRRTVFDAVDGFRPGFGKTGRVSRPEDTDLCLRVRQAVPSGHWMYEPAALVAHKVPADRSTPTFFLTRCWNEGRGKAALSRLVGIDDSTAAERRYASRVLPRGCLRELYLALRHLDVTHLQRCAAIVAGLLVTAAGMVTEMVIGARTATPRAGAGPAADAAEPFRPILVAEWEVSGPLPGLFTDDGPGPISLLVRLGSEPLGIVDFDGADDERALVDAVWQSLGTDINTRLAAGGLPVIDTLSAKGVACDPADLAFTIDRERLLGDAPQVSVVICTRDRASGLAECVERVANQDYPNFEIVVVDNAPADPNAVPAALAALDVSVPVRYLREPRAGLSWARNTGWRAAQADIIAFIDDDEVPDRHWLAELVRGFATLPTVGCVSGAVLPAELRTEPQHWFEQFGGHSKGRGFTREVFDPDYPQSPLYPLPPFGAGANMAFRREVLADIGGFHVALGAGTPAKGSEDTYAFTRLLLARHTMVYQPTSITWHYHRETVAELESQLHGYGTGLVGYYLALIVHRPALLLSLIRLVPNAVRSLRGKDAVRTATMTTFPPGLLRAELQGMREGVPAYIRSVRQQRRKAPHTR
;
A
#
# COMPACT_ATOMS: atom_id res chain seq x y z
N MET A 1 -52.45 52.60 17.53
CA MET A 1 -53.09 53.20 16.37
C MET A 1 -52.09 53.18 15.25
N THR A 2 -52.18 52.53 14.17
CA THR A 2 -53.23 51.82 13.43
C THR A 2 -52.54 50.67 12.70
N LEU A 3 -53.09 49.48 12.84
CA LEU A 3 -52.72 48.27 12.08
C LEU A 3 -53.11 48.52 10.63
N THR A 4 -52.15 48.38 9.69
CA THR A 4 -52.41 48.21 8.25
C THR A 4 -52.42 46.77 7.87
N SER A 5 -53.53 46.36 7.28
CA SER A 5 -53.89 45.02 6.82
C SER A 5 -52.93 44.51 5.78
N PRO A 6 -52.71 43.13 5.63
CA PRO A 6 -51.92 42.56 4.58
C PRO A 6 -52.59 42.73 3.20
N PRO A 7 -51.81 42.78 2.10
CA PRO A 7 -52.36 42.89 0.74
C PRO A 7 -53.11 41.61 0.35
N SER A 8 -54.14 41.80 -0.49
CA SER A 8 -55.08 40.78 -0.95
C SER A 8 -54.46 39.76 -1.93
N PRO A 9 -55.09 38.57 -2.10
CA PRO A 9 -54.51 37.43 -2.85
C PRO A 9 -54.44 37.57 -4.38
N SER A 10 -54.70 38.76 -4.95
CA SER A 10 -54.78 38.93 -6.43
C SER A 10 -53.47 39.18 -7.15
N ASP A 11 -52.37 39.47 -6.42
CA ASP A 11 -51.08 39.78 -7.08
C ASP A 11 -50.11 38.61 -7.22
N THR A 12 -50.49 37.45 -6.70
CA THR A 12 -49.65 36.22 -6.77
C THR A 12 -49.94 35.32 -7.99
N GLU A 13 -51.07 35.49 -8.67
CA GLU A 13 -51.43 34.69 -9.85
C GLU A 13 -50.77 35.18 -11.15
N THR A 14 -50.35 36.44 -11.24
CA THR A 14 -49.80 37.03 -12.48
C THR A 14 -48.34 36.68 -12.74
N THR A 15 -47.60 36.29 -11.71
CA THR A 15 -46.20 35.87 -11.84
C THR A 15 -46.02 34.37 -12.14
N ALA A 16 -47.00 33.53 -11.83
CA ALA A 16 -46.93 32.08 -12.08
C ALA A 16 -47.24 31.72 -13.54
N ASP A 17 -48.06 32.53 -14.25
CA ASP A 17 -48.45 32.22 -15.62
C ASP A 17 -47.44 32.68 -16.70
N THR A 18 -46.52 33.60 -16.35
CA THR A 18 -45.45 34.04 -17.26
C THR A 18 -44.30 33.01 -17.40
N TYR A 19 -44.15 32.12 -16.40
CA TYR A 19 -43.10 31.10 -16.39
C TYR A 19 -43.47 29.80 -17.12
N ARG A 20 -44.74 29.53 -17.38
CA ARG A 20 -45.20 28.31 -18.05
C ARG A 20 -45.00 28.33 -19.58
N GLN A 21 -44.51 29.40 -20.18
CA GLN A 21 -44.19 29.48 -21.60
C GLN A 21 -42.73 29.27 -21.97
N GLY A 22 -41.79 28.95 -20.99
CA GLY A 22 -40.36 28.95 -21.26
C GLY A 22 -39.49 27.99 -20.46
N GLY A 23 -39.98 26.87 -19.92
CA GLY A 23 -39.15 25.84 -19.22
C GLY A 23 -39.35 25.83 -17.72
N PRO A 24 -38.66 24.89 -16.97
CA PRO A 24 -38.84 24.74 -15.51
C PRO A 24 -38.32 25.97 -14.73
N SER A 25 -38.93 26.23 -13.58
CA SER A 25 -38.48 27.29 -12.67
C SER A 25 -37.17 26.91 -11.99
N VAL A 26 -36.23 27.87 -11.90
CA VAL A 26 -34.82 27.61 -11.48
C VAL A 26 -34.48 28.48 -10.29
N SER A 27 -33.96 27.88 -9.21
CA SER A 27 -33.29 28.58 -8.09
C SER A 27 -31.79 28.35 -8.17
N VAL A 28 -30.99 29.40 -8.23
CA VAL A 28 -29.51 29.32 -8.22
C VAL A 28 -29.01 29.50 -6.79
N ILE A 29 -28.18 28.61 -6.31
CA ILE A 29 -27.62 28.62 -4.95
C ILE A 29 -26.10 28.79 -5.04
N ILE A 30 -25.60 29.83 -4.36
CA ILE A 30 -24.16 30.14 -4.23
C ILE A 30 -23.82 30.08 -2.73
N ALA A 31 -22.79 29.33 -2.35
CA ALA A 31 -22.33 29.22 -0.97
C ALA A 31 -20.99 29.94 -0.80
N ALA A 32 -20.89 30.92 0.14
CA ALA A 32 -19.69 31.67 0.44
C ALA A 32 -19.36 31.64 1.94
N TYR A 33 -18.08 31.74 2.32
CA TYR A 33 -17.67 31.62 3.73
C TYR A 33 -16.59 32.64 4.16
N THR A 34 -15.90 33.31 3.23
CA THR A 34 -14.73 34.16 3.52
C THR A 34 -14.78 35.49 2.77
N GLU A 35 -14.41 36.55 3.44
CA GLU A 35 -14.29 37.90 2.82
C GLU A 35 -13.12 37.99 1.83
N GLN A 36 -12.12 37.10 1.94
CA GLN A 36 -10.98 37.09 1.03
C GLN A 36 -11.39 36.86 -0.43
N ARG A 37 -12.53 36.20 -0.66
CA ARG A 37 -13.10 35.94 -1.99
C ARG A 37 -14.25 36.88 -2.35
N TRP A 38 -14.43 37.96 -1.62
CA TRP A 38 -15.53 38.86 -1.90
C TRP A 38 -15.64 39.33 -3.36
N PRO A 39 -14.54 39.76 -4.03
CA PRO A 39 -14.62 40.11 -5.44
C PRO A 39 -15.11 38.96 -6.31
N ASP A 40 -14.68 37.74 -6.01
CA ASP A 40 -15.07 36.53 -6.77
C ASP A 40 -16.55 36.24 -6.55
N THR A 41 -17.01 36.31 -5.30
CA THR A 41 -18.43 36.12 -4.94
C THR A 41 -19.33 37.13 -5.64
N VAL A 42 -18.92 38.41 -5.75
CA VAL A 42 -19.65 39.44 -6.50
C VAL A 42 -19.75 39.08 -7.99
N GLU A 43 -18.67 38.63 -8.61
CA GLU A 43 -18.68 38.20 -10.00
C GLU A 43 -19.57 36.96 -10.22
N ALA A 44 -19.50 35.97 -9.31
CA ALA A 44 -20.35 34.77 -9.37
C ALA A 44 -21.85 35.14 -9.30
N VAL A 45 -22.23 35.93 -8.33
CA VAL A 45 -23.63 36.42 -8.18
C VAL A 45 -24.05 37.22 -9.41
N THR A 46 -23.22 38.15 -9.88
CA THR A 46 -23.49 38.95 -11.06
C THR A 46 -23.69 38.10 -12.31
N SER A 47 -22.87 37.09 -12.51
CA SER A 47 -22.98 36.15 -13.63
C SER A 47 -24.30 35.34 -13.57
N ALA A 48 -24.72 34.93 -12.39
CA ALA A 48 -25.95 34.19 -12.18
C ALA A 48 -27.21 35.06 -12.41
N LEU A 49 -27.15 36.36 -12.09
CA LEU A 49 -28.22 37.31 -12.34
C LEU A 49 -28.36 37.72 -13.80
N ASN A 50 -27.24 37.71 -14.57
CA ASN A 50 -27.18 38.15 -15.98
C ASN A 50 -27.31 37.01 -16.97
N GLN A 51 -28.13 36.02 -16.71
CA GLN A 51 -28.36 34.89 -17.63
C GLN A 51 -29.38 35.23 -18.72
N SER A 52 -29.21 34.65 -19.93
CA SER A 52 -30.17 34.78 -21.03
C SER A 52 -31.53 34.14 -20.71
N GLN A 53 -31.55 33.12 -19.88
CA GLN A 53 -32.74 32.58 -19.23
C GLN A 53 -32.66 32.97 -17.76
N SER A 54 -33.56 33.83 -17.31
CA SER A 54 -33.57 34.34 -15.94
C SER A 54 -33.90 33.24 -14.94
N ALA A 55 -33.14 33.19 -13.84
CA ALA A 55 -33.50 32.39 -12.69
C ALA A 55 -34.76 32.96 -11.99
N LEU A 56 -35.55 32.10 -11.36
CA LEU A 56 -36.63 32.52 -10.48
C LEU A 56 -36.07 33.35 -9.28
N GLU A 57 -34.94 32.88 -8.78
CA GLU A 57 -34.22 33.54 -7.66
C GLU A 57 -32.74 33.11 -7.66
N VAL A 58 -31.90 34.00 -7.15
CA VAL A 58 -30.50 33.73 -6.81
C VAL A 58 -30.34 33.84 -5.32
N ILE A 59 -29.83 32.81 -4.67
CA ILE A 59 -29.69 32.74 -3.20
C ILE A 59 -28.19 32.61 -2.88
N LEU A 60 -27.67 33.59 -2.15
CA LEU A 60 -26.33 33.57 -1.59
C LEU A 60 -26.40 33.12 -0.13
N VAL A 61 -25.81 31.97 0.18
CA VAL A 61 -25.76 31.42 1.54
C VAL A 61 -24.38 31.65 2.14
N ILE A 62 -24.36 32.40 3.25
CA ILE A 62 -23.11 32.68 3.97
C ILE A 62 -22.91 31.67 5.09
N ASP A 63 -21.77 30.94 5.02
CA ASP A 63 -21.45 29.87 5.96
C ASP A 63 -20.76 30.43 7.23
N HIS A 64 -21.51 30.61 8.31
CA HIS A 64 -21.02 31.01 9.65
C HIS A 64 -20.08 32.23 9.65
N ASN A 65 -20.41 33.26 8.86
CA ASN A 65 -19.69 34.53 8.81
C ASN A 65 -20.66 35.74 8.79
N PRO A 66 -21.11 36.21 9.96
CA PRO A 66 -22.08 37.30 10.05
C PRO A 66 -21.61 38.60 9.37
N GLY A 67 -20.32 38.97 9.48
CA GLY A 67 -19.78 40.18 8.85
C GLY A 67 -19.89 40.12 7.33
N LEU A 68 -19.60 38.95 6.71
CA LEU A 68 -19.80 38.75 5.27
C LEU A 68 -21.27 38.80 4.89
N ALA A 69 -22.18 38.30 5.74
CA ALA A 69 -23.63 38.35 5.49
C ALA A 69 -24.16 39.80 5.51
N GLU A 70 -23.72 40.62 6.47
CA GLU A 70 -24.07 42.06 6.53
C GLU A 70 -23.56 42.78 5.29
N ARG A 71 -22.32 42.55 4.89
CA ARG A 71 -21.72 43.12 3.69
C ARG A 71 -22.50 42.73 2.43
N ALA A 72 -22.82 41.44 2.28
CA ALA A 72 -23.59 40.94 1.15
C ALA A 72 -24.98 41.60 1.05
N ARG A 73 -25.70 41.76 2.16
CA ARG A 73 -26.99 42.44 2.18
C ARG A 73 -26.88 43.94 1.83
N ALA A 74 -25.78 44.58 2.21
CA ALA A 74 -25.56 46.00 1.93
C ALA A 74 -25.16 46.25 0.45
N GLU A 75 -24.27 45.44 -0.12
CA GLU A 75 -23.63 45.69 -1.42
C GLU A 75 -24.34 45.00 -2.60
N LEU A 76 -24.96 43.81 -2.40
CA LEU A 76 -25.61 43.07 -3.48
C LEU A 76 -27.10 43.42 -3.63
N ARG A 77 -27.58 43.45 -4.86
CA ARG A 77 -29.00 43.69 -5.20
C ARG A 77 -29.51 42.53 -6.06
N GLY A 78 -30.79 42.20 -5.97
CA GLY A 78 -31.42 41.14 -6.75
C GLY A 78 -31.07 39.72 -6.32
N VAL A 79 -30.43 39.54 -5.15
CA VAL A 79 -30.05 38.27 -4.56
C VAL A 79 -30.60 38.15 -3.13
N ALA A 80 -31.11 36.97 -2.78
CA ALA A 80 -31.51 36.65 -1.41
C ALA A 80 -30.28 36.20 -0.61
N VAL A 81 -29.94 36.92 0.46
CA VAL A 81 -28.80 36.61 1.33
C VAL A 81 -29.25 35.88 2.58
N LEU A 82 -28.82 34.64 2.76
CA LEU A 82 -29.12 33.78 3.91
C LEU A 82 -27.87 33.47 4.70
N GLU A 83 -28.02 33.18 5.97
CA GLU A 83 -26.96 32.63 6.82
C GLU A 83 -27.19 31.12 6.97
N ASN A 84 -26.12 30.33 6.90
CA ASN A 84 -26.21 28.91 7.12
C ASN A 84 -26.61 28.60 8.58
N THR A 85 -27.75 27.95 8.76
CA THR A 85 -28.28 27.51 10.05
C THR A 85 -27.95 26.05 10.36
N GLY A 86 -27.43 25.32 9.38
CA GLY A 86 -27.02 23.93 9.48
C GLY A 86 -25.55 23.76 9.91
N PRO A 87 -25.02 22.55 9.81
CA PRO A 87 -23.62 22.28 10.08
C PRO A 87 -22.69 23.12 9.21
N GLN A 88 -21.58 23.59 9.77
CA GLN A 88 -20.56 24.36 9.05
C GLN A 88 -19.98 23.58 7.87
N GLY A 89 -19.80 24.23 6.73
CA GLY A 89 -19.22 23.69 5.50
C GLY A 89 -20.15 23.80 4.29
N ALA A 90 -19.58 23.59 3.10
CA ALA A 90 -20.30 23.78 1.82
C ALA A 90 -21.59 22.95 1.72
N SER A 91 -21.60 21.71 2.21
CA SER A 91 -22.79 20.85 2.23
C SER A 91 -23.93 21.43 3.07
N GLY A 92 -23.62 21.95 4.26
CA GLY A 92 -24.63 22.59 5.14
C GLY A 92 -25.19 23.88 4.52
N ALA A 93 -24.32 24.73 3.99
CA ALA A 93 -24.71 25.96 3.34
C ALA A 93 -25.59 25.70 2.10
N ARG A 94 -25.20 24.73 1.24
CA ARG A 94 -26.03 24.38 0.07
C ARG A 94 -27.39 23.82 0.48
N ASN A 95 -27.45 22.93 1.48
CA ASN A 95 -28.72 22.42 2.02
C ASN A 95 -29.62 23.55 2.54
N THR A 96 -29.07 24.51 3.31
CA THR A 96 -29.80 25.70 3.78
C THR A 96 -30.39 26.50 2.61
N GLY A 97 -29.61 26.67 1.53
CA GLY A 97 -30.07 27.34 0.33
C GLY A 97 -31.22 26.60 -0.37
N VAL A 98 -31.11 25.26 -0.50
CA VAL A 98 -32.19 24.46 -1.11
C VAL A 98 -33.45 24.50 -0.29
N MET A 99 -33.38 24.41 1.04
CA MET A 99 -34.54 24.47 1.91
C MET A 99 -35.32 25.81 1.77
N ALA A 100 -34.63 26.92 1.50
CA ALA A 100 -35.22 28.21 1.32
C ALA A 100 -35.68 28.52 -0.11
N SER A 101 -35.23 27.70 -1.09
CA SER A 101 -35.49 27.95 -2.51
C SER A 101 -36.87 27.43 -2.97
N ARG A 102 -37.37 27.91 -4.13
CA ARG A 102 -38.72 27.61 -4.64
C ARG A 102 -38.76 27.01 -6.04
N GLY A 103 -37.60 26.99 -6.76
CA GLY A 103 -37.52 26.48 -8.11
C GLY A 103 -37.71 24.97 -8.19
N GLU A 104 -38.26 24.48 -9.28
CA GLU A 104 -38.38 23.05 -9.61
C GLU A 104 -37.02 22.42 -9.86
N ILE A 105 -36.07 23.21 -10.39
CA ILE A 105 -34.69 22.86 -10.57
C ILE A 105 -33.84 23.70 -9.64
N VAL A 106 -32.93 23.02 -8.91
CA VAL A 106 -31.94 23.68 -8.07
C VAL A 106 -30.61 23.65 -8.79
N VAL A 107 -29.94 24.79 -8.91
CA VAL A 107 -28.64 24.91 -9.59
C VAL A 107 -27.62 25.44 -8.59
N PHE A 108 -26.48 24.75 -8.52
CA PHE A 108 -25.34 25.12 -7.67
C PHE A 108 -24.23 25.76 -8.51
N LEU A 109 -23.70 26.87 -8.00
CA LEU A 109 -22.54 27.58 -8.54
C LEU A 109 -21.60 27.91 -7.37
N ASP A 110 -20.28 27.68 -7.54
CA ASP A 110 -19.30 28.03 -6.50
C ASP A 110 -19.04 29.53 -6.46
N ASP A 111 -18.62 30.06 -5.29
CA ASP A 111 -18.36 31.48 -5.05
C ASP A 111 -17.15 32.05 -5.81
N ASP A 112 -16.32 31.18 -6.40
CA ASP A 112 -15.16 31.51 -7.22
C ASP A 112 -15.35 31.10 -8.71
N ALA A 113 -16.60 31.06 -9.18
CA ALA A 113 -16.98 30.59 -10.50
C ALA A 113 -17.86 31.62 -11.22
N VAL A 114 -17.60 31.85 -12.52
CA VAL A 114 -18.30 32.81 -13.37
C VAL A 114 -18.99 32.07 -14.49
N ALA A 115 -20.32 32.13 -14.53
CA ALA A 115 -21.15 31.48 -15.54
C ALA A 115 -21.19 32.26 -16.87
N THR A 116 -21.20 31.54 -17.99
CA THR A 116 -21.45 32.16 -19.33
C THR A 116 -22.90 32.58 -19.46
N PRO A 117 -23.25 33.55 -20.34
CA PRO A 117 -24.62 34.06 -20.50
C PRO A 117 -25.71 33.02 -20.81
N ASP A 118 -25.37 31.93 -21.49
CA ASP A 118 -26.33 30.86 -21.85
C ASP A 118 -26.23 29.62 -20.91
N TRP A 119 -25.57 29.76 -19.77
CA TRP A 119 -25.32 28.66 -18.85
C TRP A 119 -26.60 27.99 -18.34
N LEU A 120 -27.57 28.76 -17.80
CA LEU A 120 -28.84 28.20 -17.29
C LEU A 120 -29.65 27.55 -18.42
N ARG A 121 -29.75 28.20 -19.58
CA ARG A 121 -30.44 27.64 -20.76
C ARG A 121 -29.84 26.28 -21.15
N SER A 122 -28.51 26.19 -21.16
CA SER A 122 -27.81 24.96 -21.54
C SER A 122 -28.04 23.84 -20.56
N LEU A 123 -28.11 24.13 -19.24
CA LEU A 123 -28.44 23.13 -18.22
C LEU A 123 -29.92 22.71 -18.31
N CYS A 124 -30.84 23.68 -18.43
CA CYS A 124 -32.26 23.43 -18.31
C CYS A 124 -32.85 22.64 -19.47
N ARG A 125 -32.29 22.75 -20.68
CA ARG A 125 -32.81 22.06 -21.88
C ARG A 125 -32.87 20.53 -21.79
N HIS A 126 -32.16 19.93 -20.85
CA HIS A 126 -32.16 18.48 -20.66
C HIS A 126 -33.27 18.01 -19.72
N PHE A 127 -33.93 18.90 -18.99
CA PHE A 127 -34.99 18.53 -18.04
C PHE A 127 -36.38 18.33 -18.74
N ASP A 128 -36.48 18.50 -20.07
CA ASP A 128 -37.62 18.02 -20.85
C ASP A 128 -37.73 16.49 -20.84
N ASP A 129 -36.63 15.80 -20.61
CA ASP A 129 -36.56 14.36 -20.38
C ASP A 129 -36.76 14.06 -18.87
N GLU A 130 -37.84 13.34 -18.53
CA GLU A 130 -38.19 13.02 -17.15
C GLU A 130 -37.16 12.10 -16.49
N ASP A 131 -36.43 11.28 -17.25
CA ASP A 131 -35.39 10.39 -16.75
C ASP A 131 -34.09 11.14 -16.40
N VAL A 132 -33.95 12.40 -16.84
CA VAL A 132 -32.80 13.23 -16.43
C VAL A 132 -33.01 13.73 -15.00
N VAL A 133 -32.28 13.18 -14.05
CA VAL A 133 -32.33 13.56 -12.63
C VAL A 133 -31.53 14.81 -12.33
N GLY A 134 -30.46 15.05 -13.10
CA GLY A 134 -29.63 16.24 -12.95
C GLY A 134 -28.61 16.36 -14.10
N VAL A 135 -28.06 17.58 -14.22
CA VAL A 135 -27.14 17.98 -15.30
C VAL A 135 -25.92 18.64 -14.69
N GLY A 136 -24.71 18.22 -15.10
CA GLY A 136 -23.46 18.91 -14.80
C GLY A 136 -22.93 19.65 -15.99
N GLY A 137 -22.44 20.87 -15.79
CA GLY A 137 -21.85 21.66 -16.85
C GLY A 137 -20.33 21.56 -16.96
N GLY A 138 -19.78 22.16 -18.02
CA GLY A 138 -18.36 22.30 -18.24
C GLY A 138 -17.72 23.33 -17.31
N LEU A 139 -16.48 23.06 -16.85
CA LEU A 139 -15.69 23.96 -16.02
C LEU A 139 -14.36 24.25 -16.71
N THR A 140 -14.06 25.52 -16.98
CA THR A 140 -12.77 25.94 -17.53
C THR A 140 -11.92 26.60 -16.45
N PRO A 141 -10.60 26.29 -16.36
CA PRO A 141 -9.75 26.94 -15.38
C PRO A 141 -9.42 28.37 -15.82
N ALA A 142 -9.80 29.35 -15.02
CA ALA A 142 -9.38 30.74 -15.17
C ALA A 142 -8.10 30.96 -14.35
N TRP A 143 -6.96 30.87 -15.02
CA TRP A 143 -5.64 31.07 -14.39
C TRP A 143 -5.40 32.55 -14.10
N PRO A 144 -4.70 32.92 -13.00
CA PRO A 144 -4.42 34.31 -12.68
C PRO A 144 -3.56 35.01 -13.76
N ASP A 145 -2.66 34.28 -14.37
CA ASP A 145 -1.84 34.72 -15.51
C ASP A 145 -2.04 33.73 -16.66
N GLU A 146 -1.02 32.91 -16.93
CA GLU A 146 -1.09 31.83 -17.91
C GLU A 146 -1.08 30.45 -17.20
N ARG A 147 -1.64 29.45 -17.91
CA ARG A 147 -1.51 28.06 -17.45
C ARG A 147 -0.04 27.72 -17.23
N PRO A 148 0.34 27.15 -16.07
CA PRO A 148 1.72 26.68 -15.88
C PRO A 148 2.12 25.70 -17.00
N ARG A 149 3.25 25.95 -17.65
CA ARG A 149 3.68 25.18 -18.83
C ARG A 149 3.82 23.68 -18.57
N TRP A 150 4.14 23.29 -17.34
CA TRP A 150 4.26 21.90 -16.90
C TRP A 150 2.93 21.20 -16.60
N PHE A 151 1.80 21.97 -16.41
CA PHE A 151 0.54 21.41 -15.93
C PHE A 151 -0.23 20.68 -17.07
N PRO A 152 -0.50 19.34 -16.96
CA PRO A 152 -1.16 18.57 -17.99
C PRO A 152 -2.69 18.78 -17.99
N ARG A 153 -3.29 18.86 -19.15
CA ARG A 153 -4.75 19.00 -19.29
C ARG A 153 -5.53 17.81 -18.76
N GLU A 154 -4.93 16.65 -18.74
CA GLU A 154 -5.48 15.42 -18.17
C GLU A 154 -5.76 15.58 -16.68
N PHE A 155 -5.06 16.45 -15.98
CA PHE A 155 -5.18 16.67 -14.54
C PHE A 155 -5.89 18.00 -14.18
N TYR A 156 -6.65 18.62 -15.07
CA TYR A 156 -7.39 19.85 -14.75
C TYR A 156 -8.40 19.65 -13.59
N TRP A 157 -8.85 18.43 -13.32
CA TRP A 157 -9.65 18.12 -12.14
C TRP A 157 -8.95 18.47 -10.81
N VAL A 158 -7.62 18.53 -10.78
CA VAL A 158 -6.84 18.96 -9.59
C VAL A 158 -7.20 20.39 -9.17
N VAL A 159 -7.50 21.24 -10.14
CA VAL A 159 -7.91 22.63 -9.93
C VAL A 159 -9.41 22.83 -10.10
N GLY A 160 -10.21 21.77 -10.09
CA GLY A 160 -11.67 21.83 -10.17
C GLY A 160 -12.21 22.18 -11.57
N ALA A 161 -11.53 21.73 -12.64
CA ALA A 161 -11.94 22.02 -14.00
C ALA A 161 -12.07 20.75 -14.86
N SER A 162 -12.86 20.85 -15.94
CA SER A 162 -13.04 19.76 -16.91
C SER A 162 -11.72 19.37 -17.55
N TYR A 163 -11.49 18.07 -17.66
CA TYR A 163 -10.19 17.51 -18.04
C TYR A 163 -10.27 16.65 -19.33
N THR A 164 -9.14 16.45 -19.96
CA THR A 164 -9.05 15.58 -21.14
C THR A 164 -9.54 14.16 -20.83
N GLY A 165 -10.51 13.69 -21.61
CA GLY A 165 -11.17 12.39 -21.41
C GLY A 165 -12.60 12.47 -20.91
N MET A 166 -13.09 13.66 -20.56
CA MET A 166 -14.53 13.92 -20.40
C MET A 166 -15.23 14.00 -21.77
N PRO A 167 -16.56 13.80 -21.83
CA PRO A 167 -17.33 13.95 -23.05
C PRO A 167 -17.18 15.35 -23.67
N GLU A 168 -17.03 15.42 -25.00
CA GLU A 168 -16.94 16.69 -25.74
C GLU A 168 -18.32 17.16 -26.24
N ALA A 169 -19.36 16.33 -26.15
CA ALA A 169 -20.75 16.61 -26.41
C ALA A 169 -21.61 16.16 -25.21
N ALA A 170 -22.88 16.59 -25.19
CA ALA A 170 -23.83 16.16 -24.17
C ALA A 170 -23.91 14.62 -24.10
N ALA A 171 -23.72 14.06 -22.91
CA ALA A 171 -23.70 12.61 -22.73
C ALA A 171 -24.07 12.21 -21.28
N PRO A 172 -24.65 11.02 -21.08
CA PRO A 172 -24.84 10.48 -19.74
C PRO A 172 -23.53 10.31 -18.98
N MET A 173 -23.53 10.69 -17.70
CA MET A 173 -22.35 10.62 -16.85
C MET A 173 -22.70 10.05 -15.48
N ARG A 174 -21.74 9.37 -14.81
CA ARG A 174 -21.98 8.75 -13.52
C ARG A 174 -22.15 9.78 -12.40
N ASN A 175 -21.35 10.82 -12.41
CA ASN A 175 -21.36 11.89 -11.43
C ASN A 175 -20.90 13.21 -12.06
N VAL A 176 -21.44 14.30 -11.56
CA VAL A 176 -21.15 15.67 -11.96
C VAL A 176 -20.67 16.48 -10.77
N TRP A 177 -20.05 17.63 -10.97
CA TRP A 177 -19.49 18.46 -9.90
C TRP A 177 -20.46 19.51 -9.39
N THR A 178 -20.51 19.70 -8.08
CA THR A 178 -21.38 20.69 -7.43
C THR A 178 -21.08 22.14 -7.80
N GLY A 179 -19.86 22.45 -8.23
CA GLY A 179 -19.50 23.79 -8.70
C GLY A 179 -20.19 24.22 -10.00
N ASN A 180 -20.85 23.29 -10.71
CA ASN A 180 -21.65 23.53 -11.90
C ASN A 180 -22.65 22.37 -12.06
N MET A 181 -23.70 22.34 -11.23
CA MET A 181 -24.68 21.26 -11.16
C MET A 181 -26.10 21.79 -11.09
N ALA A 182 -26.99 21.21 -11.88
CA ALA A 182 -28.45 21.34 -11.78
C ALA A 182 -29.06 20.01 -11.37
N ILE A 183 -30.09 20.02 -10.53
CA ILE A 183 -30.79 18.82 -10.06
C ILE A 183 -32.28 19.11 -9.88
N ARG A 184 -33.13 18.12 -10.15
CA ARG A 184 -34.56 18.23 -9.79
C ARG A 184 -34.70 18.30 -8.28
N ARG A 185 -35.47 19.27 -7.79
CA ARG A 185 -35.74 19.41 -6.37
C ARG A 185 -36.27 18.13 -5.76
N THR A 186 -37.29 17.52 -6.40
CA THR A 186 -37.92 16.27 -5.93
C THR A 186 -36.89 15.15 -5.74
N VAL A 187 -35.90 15.07 -6.61
CA VAL A 187 -34.82 14.08 -6.52
C VAL A 187 -33.84 14.42 -5.40
N PHE A 188 -33.51 15.71 -5.24
CA PHE A 188 -32.65 16.17 -4.15
C PHE A 188 -33.26 15.89 -2.77
N ASP A 189 -34.57 16.18 -2.63
CA ASP A 189 -35.32 15.96 -1.38
C ASP A 189 -35.46 14.45 -1.09
N ALA A 190 -35.65 13.61 -2.10
CA ALA A 190 -35.77 12.15 -1.95
C ALA A 190 -34.51 11.47 -1.38
N VAL A 191 -33.34 12.15 -1.41
CA VAL A 191 -32.09 11.65 -0.87
C VAL A 191 -31.56 12.45 0.32
N ASP A 192 -32.40 13.29 0.95
CA ASP A 192 -32.06 14.17 2.10
C ASP A 192 -30.87 15.11 1.80
N GLY A 193 -30.71 15.54 0.55
CA GLY A 193 -29.70 16.51 0.13
C GLY A 193 -28.25 16.04 0.31
N PHE A 194 -27.35 17.00 0.54
CA PHE A 194 -25.95 16.72 0.83
C PHE A 194 -25.77 16.17 2.24
N ARG A 195 -24.96 15.12 2.37
CA ARG A 195 -24.68 14.50 3.67
C ARG A 195 -23.82 15.41 4.55
N PRO A 196 -24.21 15.68 5.82
CA PRO A 196 -23.39 16.44 6.74
C PRO A 196 -21.99 15.82 6.95
N GLY A 197 -20.96 16.67 7.01
CA GLY A 197 -19.56 16.23 7.18
C GLY A 197 -18.88 15.72 5.89
N PHE A 198 -19.58 15.77 4.75
CA PHE A 198 -18.98 15.66 3.42
C PHE A 198 -18.64 17.06 2.89
N GLY A 199 -17.73 17.16 1.93
CA GLY A 199 -17.14 18.39 1.47
C GLY A 199 -15.79 18.67 2.13
N LYS A 200 -15.28 19.89 1.93
CA LYS A 200 -13.99 20.32 2.49
C LYS A 200 -14.20 20.83 3.93
N THR A 201 -13.74 20.06 4.90
CA THR A 201 -13.70 20.45 6.33
C THR A 201 -12.23 20.46 6.79
N GLY A 202 -11.61 21.62 6.92
CA GLY A 202 -10.21 21.75 7.29
C GLY A 202 -9.25 21.06 6.30
N ARG A 203 -8.48 20.05 6.77
CA ARG A 203 -7.51 19.27 5.94
C ARG A 203 -8.12 18.04 5.28
N VAL A 204 -9.38 17.71 5.56
CA VAL A 204 -10.05 16.51 5.01
C VAL A 204 -11.03 16.96 3.94
N SER A 205 -11.00 16.35 2.76
CA SER A 205 -11.96 16.52 1.68
C SER A 205 -12.62 15.19 1.38
N ARG A 206 -13.92 15.10 1.58
CA ARG A 206 -14.75 13.96 1.18
C ARG A 206 -15.59 14.37 -0.02
N PRO A 207 -15.69 13.56 -1.09
CA PRO A 207 -16.38 13.96 -2.32
C PRO A 207 -17.90 13.98 -2.11
N GLU A 208 -18.45 15.14 -1.77
CA GLU A 208 -19.88 15.38 -1.54
C GLU A 208 -20.71 15.23 -2.81
N ASP A 209 -20.15 15.64 -3.94
CA ASP A 209 -20.76 15.54 -5.25
C ASP A 209 -20.94 14.06 -5.68
N THR A 210 -19.92 13.28 -5.53
CA THR A 210 -19.96 11.86 -5.88
C THR A 210 -20.89 11.07 -4.95
N ASP A 211 -20.90 11.38 -3.62
CA ASP A 211 -21.83 10.79 -2.66
C ASP A 211 -23.28 11.09 -3.04
N LEU A 212 -23.61 12.35 -3.35
CA LEU A 212 -24.94 12.76 -3.77
C LEU A 212 -25.36 12.01 -5.05
N CYS A 213 -24.52 12.02 -6.10
CA CYS A 213 -24.83 11.38 -7.36
C CYS A 213 -25.09 9.88 -7.23
N LEU A 214 -24.35 9.19 -6.35
CA LEU A 214 -24.52 7.76 -6.12
C LEU A 214 -25.82 7.46 -5.35
N ARG A 215 -26.16 8.26 -4.32
CA ARG A 215 -27.44 8.11 -3.59
C ARG A 215 -28.65 8.36 -4.47
N VAL A 216 -28.59 9.40 -5.33
CA VAL A 216 -29.63 9.68 -6.33
C VAL A 216 -29.82 8.48 -7.27
N ARG A 217 -28.73 7.89 -7.78
CA ARG A 217 -28.82 6.70 -8.65
C ARG A 217 -29.40 5.47 -7.94
N GLN A 218 -29.18 5.33 -6.63
CA GLN A 218 -29.78 4.27 -5.84
C GLN A 218 -31.29 4.51 -5.60
N ALA A 219 -31.66 5.78 -5.35
CA ALA A 219 -33.05 6.16 -5.09
C ALA A 219 -33.92 6.20 -6.36
N VAL A 220 -33.32 6.55 -7.53
CA VAL A 220 -34.00 6.65 -8.83
C VAL A 220 -33.22 5.80 -9.85
N PRO A 221 -33.40 4.47 -9.89
CA PRO A 221 -32.61 3.58 -10.75
C PRO A 221 -32.78 3.80 -12.28
N SER A 222 -33.94 4.29 -12.72
CA SER A 222 -34.20 4.69 -14.13
C SER A 222 -33.54 6.01 -14.47
N GLY A 223 -33.27 6.86 -13.47
CA GLY A 223 -32.77 8.22 -13.67
C GLY A 223 -31.26 8.24 -14.00
N HIS A 224 -30.87 9.20 -14.82
CA HIS A 224 -29.47 9.38 -15.18
C HIS A 224 -29.03 10.86 -15.09
N TRP A 225 -27.72 11.02 -14.79
CA TRP A 225 -27.05 12.30 -14.84
C TRP A 225 -26.58 12.59 -16.26
N MET A 226 -26.78 13.83 -16.72
CA MET A 226 -26.23 14.32 -17.98
C MET A 226 -25.03 15.23 -17.75
N TYR A 227 -24.08 15.22 -18.66
CA TYR A 227 -23.00 16.19 -18.74
C TYR A 227 -23.21 17.06 -19.98
N GLU A 228 -23.26 18.38 -19.81
CA GLU A 228 -23.45 19.36 -20.87
C GLU A 228 -22.24 20.29 -20.95
N PRO A 229 -21.29 20.05 -21.86
CA PRO A 229 -20.07 20.87 -21.96
C PRO A 229 -20.33 22.32 -22.38
N ALA A 230 -21.49 22.64 -23.02
CA ALA A 230 -21.85 23.98 -23.44
C ALA A 230 -22.36 24.83 -22.25
N ALA A 231 -22.83 24.22 -21.15
CA ALA A 231 -23.15 24.91 -19.91
C ALA A 231 -21.87 25.28 -19.18
N LEU A 232 -21.18 26.32 -19.65
CA LEU A 232 -19.80 26.61 -19.31
C LEU A 232 -19.68 27.60 -18.14
N VAL A 233 -18.79 27.26 -17.21
CA VAL A 233 -18.41 28.10 -16.07
C VAL A 233 -16.90 28.27 -16.03
N ALA A 234 -16.41 29.49 -15.86
CA ALA A 234 -14.99 29.78 -15.62
C ALA A 234 -14.70 29.73 -14.11
N HIS A 235 -13.96 28.73 -13.67
CA HIS A 235 -13.58 28.52 -12.27
C HIS A 235 -12.22 29.16 -12.01
N LYS A 236 -12.14 30.10 -11.08
CA LYS A 236 -10.92 30.85 -10.76
C LYS A 236 -9.91 29.94 -10.05
N VAL A 237 -8.67 29.93 -10.52
CA VAL A 237 -7.59 29.13 -9.95
C VAL A 237 -6.64 30.05 -9.17
N PRO A 238 -6.64 30.03 -7.83
CA PRO A 238 -5.69 30.80 -7.03
C PRO A 238 -4.23 30.43 -7.35
N ALA A 239 -3.30 31.39 -7.24
CA ALA A 239 -1.89 31.20 -7.61
C ALA A 239 -1.22 30.05 -6.82
N ASP A 240 -1.58 29.84 -5.56
CA ASP A 240 -1.08 28.75 -4.72
C ASP A 240 -1.46 27.37 -5.26
N ARG A 241 -2.59 27.24 -5.98
CA ARG A 241 -3.04 26.00 -6.63
C ARG A 241 -2.28 25.69 -7.94
N SER A 242 -1.51 26.62 -8.44
CA SER A 242 -0.69 26.46 -9.67
C SER A 242 0.67 25.80 -9.41
N THR A 243 0.95 25.35 -8.18
CA THR A 243 2.25 24.80 -7.76
C THR A 243 2.32 23.27 -7.88
N PRO A 244 3.52 22.67 -8.16
CA PRO A 244 3.70 21.23 -8.16
C PRO A 244 3.35 20.57 -6.79
N THR A 245 3.61 21.28 -5.69
CA THR A 245 3.28 20.79 -4.34
C THR A 245 1.77 20.66 -4.15
N PHE A 246 0.99 21.66 -4.57
CA PHE A 246 -0.48 21.59 -4.52
C PHE A 246 -0.99 20.44 -5.41
N PHE A 247 -0.46 20.33 -6.63
CA PHE A 247 -0.81 19.25 -7.58
C PHE A 247 -0.65 17.86 -6.95
N LEU A 248 0.53 17.57 -6.39
CA LEU A 248 0.80 16.26 -5.78
C LEU A 248 -0.04 16.03 -4.51
N THR A 249 -0.23 17.07 -3.69
CA THR A 249 -1.06 16.98 -2.48
C THR A 249 -2.53 16.71 -2.85
N ARG A 250 -3.05 17.35 -3.90
CA ARG A 250 -4.43 17.12 -4.35
C ARG A 250 -4.60 15.73 -4.95
N CYS A 251 -3.63 15.24 -5.74
CA CYS A 251 -3.60 13.87 -6.23
C CYS A 251 -3.62 12.84 -5.08
N TRP A 252 -2.81 13.06 -4.05
CA TRP A 252 -2.79 12.23 -2.85
C TRP A 252 -4.15 12.18 -2.13
N ASN A 253 -4.74 13.36 -1.89
CA ASN A 253 -6.03 13.47 -1.21
C ASN A 253 -7.18 12.88 -2.03
N GLU A 254 -7.14 13.00 -3.36
CA GLU A 254 -8.11 12.38 -4.25
C GLU A 254 -8.08 10.85 -4.14
N GLY A 255 -6.87 10.26 -4.14
CA GLY A 255 -6.72 8.83 -3.92
C GLY A 255 -7.33 8.39 -2.59
N ARG A 256 -7.06 9.12 -1.51
CA ARG A 256 -7.64 8.86 -0.19
C ARG A 256 -9.18 8.99 -0.18
N GLY A 257 -9.71 10.06 -0.77
CA GLY A 257 -11.16 10.28 -0.87
C GLY A 257 -11.87 9.15 -1.61
N LYS A 258 -11.30 8.69 -2.73
CA LYS A 258 -11.85 7.55 -3.50
C LYS A 258 -11.83 6.24 -2.72
N ALA A 259 -10.79 5.98 -1.95
CA ALA A 259 -10.73 4.81 -1.08
C ALA A 259 -11.77 4.87 0.05
N ALA A 260 -11.99 6.04 0.64
CA ALA A 260 -13.01 6.24 1.66
C ALA A 260 -14.43 6.03 1.09
N LEU A 261 -14.70 6.57 -0.11
CA LEU A 261 -15.99 6.42 -0.78
C LEU A 261 -16.27 4.97 -1.19
N SER A 262 -15.25 4.26 -1.69
CA SER A 262 -15.42 2.85 -2.13
C SER A 262 -15.81 1.90 -1.00
N ARG A 263 -15.57 2.28 0.25
CA ARG A 263 -16.03 1.53 1.43
C ARG A 263 -17.53 1.69 1.69
N LEU A 264 -18.11 2.83 1.29
CA LEU A 264 -19.53 3.15 1.52
C LEU A 264 -20.44 2.59 0.42
N VAL A 265 -19.94 2.50 -0.81
CA VAL A 265 -20.79 2.27 -2.00
C VAL A 265 -20.39 1.04 -2.82
N GLY A 266 -19.32 0.32 -2.43
CA GLY A 266 -18.74 -0.79 -3.21
C GLY A 266 -17.74 -0.32 -4.28
N ILE A 267 -16.89 -1.26 -4.78
CA ILE A 267 -15.76 -0.90 -5.64
C ILE A 267 -16.11 -0.83 -7.11
N ASP A 268 -16.90 -1.75 -7.60
CA ASP A 268 -17.09 -1.90 -9.04
C ASP A 268 -17.86 -0.71 -9.62
N ASP A 269 -18.79 -0.17 -8.89
CA ASP A 269 -19.52 1.06 -9.26
C ASP A 269 -18.69 2.33 -9.04
N SER A 270 -17.77 2.34 -8.07
CA SER A 270 -17.00 3.53 -7.71
C SER A 270 -15.78 3.80 -8.59
N THR A 271 -15.26 2.81 -9.36
CA THR A 271 -13.94 2.92 -10.04
C THR A 271 -13.91 2.63 -11.53
N ALA A 272 -15.05 2.31 -12.18
CA ALA A 272 -15.07 1.95 -13.60
C ALA A 272 -14.61 3.09 -14.54
N ALA A 273 -15.03 4.34 -14.25
CA ALA A 273 -14.63 5.53 -15.01
C ALA A 273 -13.13 5.82 -14.83
N GLU A 274 -12.63 5.71 -13.60
CA GLU A 274 -11.25 5.91 -13.23
C GLU A 274 -10.32 4.86 -13.87
N ARG A 275 -10.77 3.61 -13.95
CA ARG A 275 -10.02 2.56 -14.67
C ARG A 275 -9.87 2.89 -16.16
N ARG A 276 -10.93 3.37 -16.82
CA ARG A 276 -10.88 3.81 -18.22
C ARG A 276 -9.95 5.01 -18.39
N TYR A 277 -10.04 5.99 -17.50
CA TYR A 277 -9.18 7.16 -17.50
C TYR A 277 -7.69 6.78 -17.32
N ALA A 278 -7.36 6.00 -16.30
CA ALA A 278 -5.99 5.56 -16.02
C ALA A 278 -5.40 4.65 -17.11
N SER A 279 -6.22 3.78 -17.73
CA SER A 279 -5.75 2.80 -18.72
C SER A 279 -5.74 3.30 -20.18
N ARG A 280 -6.53 4.32 -20.50
CA ARG A 280 -6.67 4.81 -21.88
C ARG A 280 -6.27 6.27 -22.05
N VAL A 281 -6.71 7.16 -21.16
CA VAL A 281 -6.49 8.62 -21.32
C VAL A 281 -5.06 8.98 -20.94
N LEU A 282 -4.58 8.58 -19.75
CA LEU A 282 -3.26 8.95 -19.28
C LEU A 282 -2.11 8.40 -20.13
N PRO A 283 -2.10 7.12 -20.58
CA PRO A 283 -1.06 6.62 -21.46
C PRO A 283 -1.02 7.34 -22.82
N ARG A 284 -2.21 7.66 -23.41
CA ARG A 284 -2.28 8.46 -24.63
C ARG A 284 -1.77 9.87 -24.42
N GLY A 285 -2.07 10.50 -23.29
CA GLY A 285 -1.51 11.79 -22.89
C GLY A 285 0.01 11.76 -22.82
N CYS A 286 0.60 10.77 -22.14
CA CYS A 286 2.05 10.61 -22.09
C CYS A 286 2.67 10.41 -23.48
N LEU A 287 2.12 9.54 -24.30
CA LEU A 287 2.62 9.29 -25.66
C LEU A 287 2.54 10.55 -26.52
N ARG A 288 1.45 11.31 -26.42
CA ARG A 288 1.29 12.59 -27.11
C ARG A 288 2.37 13.60 -26.67
N GLU A 289 2.56 13.77 -25.37
CA GLU A 289 3.55 14.71 -24.84
C GLU A 289 4.98 14.29 -25.20
N LEU A 290 5.30 12.99 -25.19
CA LEU A 290 6.59 12.48 -25.67
C LEU A 290 6.81 12.74 -27.17
N TYR A 291 5.79 12.50 -27.99
CA TYR A 291 5.85 12.80 -29.42
C TYR A 291 6.08 14.30 -29.67
N LEU A 292 5.35 15.19 -28.96
CA LEU A 292 5.51 16.63 -29.08
C LEU A 292 6.87 17.12 -28.57
N ALA A 293 7.42 16.50 -27.51
CA ALA A 293 8.76 16.79 -27.03
C ALA A 293 9.83 16.52 -28.09
N LEU A 294 9.72 15.39 -28.78
CA LEU A 294 10.62 15.02 -29.88
C LEU A 294 10.44 15.95 -31.09
N ARG A 295 9.20 16.29 -31.43
CA ARG A 295 8.89 17.10 -32.61
C ARG A 295 9.30 18.56 -32.47
N HIS A 296 9.08 19.14 -31.27
CA HIS A 296 9.32 20.57 -31.02
C HIS A 296 10.60 20.84 -30.22
N LEU A 297 11.31 19.80 -29.75
CA LEU A 297 12.48 19.88 -28.89
C LEU A 297 12.23 20.74 -27.64
N ASP A 298 11.00 20.72 -27.12
CA ASP A 298 10.55 21.51 -25.98
C ASP A 298 10.46 20.61 -24.73
N VAL A 299 11.29 20.92 -23.74
CA VAL A 299 11.38 20.20 -22.47
C VAL A 299 10.08 20.27 -21.64
N THR A 300 9.21 21.26 -21.89
CA THR A 300 7.94 21.41 -21.17
C THR A 300 6.99 20.23 -21.42
N HIS A 301 7.06 19.62 -22.59
CA HIS A 301 6.31 18.40 -22.89
C HIS A 301 6.78 17.20 -22.05
N LEU A 302 8.10 17.08 -21.79
CA LEU A 302 8.65 16.07 -20.87
C LEU A 302 8.19 16.33 -19.43
N GLN A 303 8.13 17.60 -19.01
CA GLN A 303 7.62 17.96 -17.68
C GLN A 303 6.14 17.58 -17.54
N ARG A 304 5.29 17.77 -18.57
CA ARG A 304 3.88 17.34 -18.58
C ARG A 304 3.76 15.82 -18.51
N CYS A 305 4.55 15.09 -19.31
CA CYS A 305 4.59 13.63 -19.22
C CYS A 305 4.96 13.16 -17.80
N ALA A 306 6.02 13.75 -17.21
CA ALA A 306 6.43 13.46 -15.85
C ALA A 306 5.34 13.78 -14.82
N ALA A 307 4.61 14.90 -14.99
CA ALA A 307 3.50 15.27 -14.12
C ALA A 307 2.32 14.28 -14.23
N ILE A 308 1.99 13.78 -15.44
CA ILE A 308 0.97 12.74 -15.63
C ILE A 308 1.34 11.47 -14.86
N VAL A 309 2.58 11.00 -15.01
CA VAL A 309 3.07 9.80 -14.32
C VAL A 309 3.09 10.00 -12.81
N ALA A 310 3.64 11.13 -12.33
CA ALA A 310 3.70 11.44 -10.90
C ALA A 310 2.30 11.56 -10.29
N GLY A 311 1.37 12.25 -10.97
CA GLY A 311 -0.02 12.40 -10.52
C GLY A 311 -0.72 11.05 -10.38
N LEU A 312 -0.58 10.15 -11.36
CA LEU A 312 -1.13 8.80 -11.28
C LEU A 312 -0.56 7.99 -10.12
N LEU A 313 0.77 7.98 -9.97
CA LEU A 313 1.45 7.23 -8.91
C LEU A 313 1.06 7.76 -7.52
N VAL A 314 1.01 9.07 -7.34
CA VAL A 314 0.65 9.70 -6.06
C VAL A 314 -0.83 9.47 -5.72
N THR A 315 -1.74 9.51 -6.72
CA THR A 315 -3.15 9.18 -6.51
C THR A 315 -3.32 7.72 -6.10
N ALA A 316 -2.63 6.80 -6.76
CA ALA A 316 -2.63 5.38 -6.40
C ALA A 316 -2.07 5.14 -4.99
N ALA A 317 -0.96 5.80 -4.65
CA ALA A 317 -0.37 5.72 -3.32
C ALA A 317 -1.31 6.26 -2.22
N GLY A 318 -2.00 7.38 -2.47
CA GLY A 318 -3.03 7.93 -1.57
C GLY A 318 -4.19 6.96 -1.36
N MET A 319 -4.66 6.32 -2.44
CA MET A 319 -5.73 5.32 -2.38
C MET A 319 -5.32 4.09 -1.56
N VAL A 320 -4.14 3.53 -1.81
CA VAL A 320 -3.59 2.39 -1.05
C VAL A 320 -3.45 2.75 0.43
N THR A 321 -2.90 3.92 0.73
CA THR A 321 -2.71 4.38 2.11
C THR A 321 -4.03 4.48 2.87
N GLU A 322 -5.07 5.06 2.26
CA GLU A 322 -6.39 5.18 2.91
C GLU A 322 -7.12 3.84 3.01
N MET A 323 -6.91 2.92 2.07
CA MET A 323 -7.42 1.55 2.18
C MET A 323 -6.83 0.83 3.38
N VAL A 324 -5.53 1.01 3.62
CA VAL A 324 -4.81 0.40 4.74
C VAL A 324 -5.18 1.06 6.09
N ILE A 325 -5.26 2.39 6.13
CA ILE A 325 -5.56 3.14 7.38
C ILE A 325 -7.06 3.10 7.71
N GLY A 326 -7.91 3.27 6.73
CA GLY A 326 -9.34 3.45 6.94
C GLY A 326 -10.11 2.16 7.23
N ALA A 327 -9.54 0.99 6.91
CA ALA A 327 -10.09 -0.30 7.36
C ALA A 327 -10.05 -0.42 8.90
N ARG A 328 -9.17 0.35 9.56
CA ARG A 328 -8.95 0.32 11.01
C ARG A 328 -9.78 1.31 11.82
N THR A 329 -10.41 2.30 11.18
CA THR A 329 -11.28 3.28 11.87
C THR A 329 -12.77 2.95 11.76
N ALA A 330 -13.12 1.90 11.03
CA ALA A 330 -14.50 1.48 10.77
C ALA A 330 -15.00 0.37 11.71
N THR A 331 -14.36 0.11 12.86
CA THR A 331 -15.03 -0.62 13.94
C THR A 331 -16.18 0.25 14.46
N PRO A 332 -17.43 -0.24 14.47
CA PRO A 332 -18.52 0.46 15.14
C PRO A 332 -18.11 0.67 16.60
N ARG A 333 -18.22 1.89 17.10
CA ARG A 333 -18.36 2.08 18.54
C ARG A 333 -19.67 1.39 18.94
N ALA A 334 -19.60 0.08 19.13
CA ALA A 334 -20.52 -0.60 20.03
C ALA A 334 -20.33 0.06 21.39
N GLY A 335 -21.45 0.35 22.05
CA GLY A 335 -21.53 1.14 23.26
C GLY A 335 -20.48 0.73 24.29
N ALA A 336 -20.08 1.70 25.09
CA ALA A 336 -19.22 1.50 26.25
C ALA A 336 -19.72 0.30 27.06
N GLY A 337 -19.15 -0.86 26.77
CA GLY A 337 -19.16 -2.00 27.67
C GLY A 337 -18.16 -1.72 28.79
N PRO A 338 -18.25 -2.41 29.92
CA PRO A 338 -17.48 -2.12 31.12
C PRO A 338 -15.99 -2.12 30.83
N ALA A 339 -15.28 -1.31 31.61
CA ALA A 339 -13.82 -1.11 31.55
C ALA A 339 -13.10 -2.41 31.17
N ALA A 340 -12.22 -2.32 30.17
CA ALA A 340 -11.34 -3.42 29.82
C ALA A 340 -10.69 -3.92 31.10
N ASP A 341 -10.97 -5.17 31.45
CA ASP A 341 -10.17 -5.93 32.40
C ASP A 341 -8.71 -5.76 31.98
N ALA A 342 -7.84 -5.53 32.95
CA ALA A 342 -6.42 -5.36 32.73
C ALA A 342 -5.96 -6.52 31.84
N ALA A 343 -5.47 -6.22 30.64
CA ALA A 343 -4.92 -7.24 29.74
C ALA A 343 -3.89 -8.03 30.55
N GLU A 344 -4.00 -9.35 30.55
CA GLU A 344 -3.00 -10.18 31.21
C GLU A 344 -1.61 -9.81 30.67
N PRO A 345 -0.60 -9.71 31.54
CA PRO A 345 0.76 -9.39 31.11
C PRO A 345 1.22 -10.46 30.09
N PHE A 346 1.94 -10.01 29.07
CA PHE A 346 2.52 -10.92 28.08
C PHE A 346 3.32 -12.04 28.77
N ARG A 347 3.01 -13.28 28.42
CA ARG A 347 3.74 -14.46 28.88
C ARG A 347 4.76 -14.85 27.81
N PRO A 348 6.07 -14.98 28.16
CA PRO A 348 7.08 -15.48 27.23
C PRO A 348 6.67 -16.82 26.63
N ILE A 349 6.87 -16.97 25.31
CA ILE A 349 6.55 -18.19 24.58
C ILE A 349 7.82 -19.04 24.50
N LEU A 350 7.75 -20.27 24.96
CA LEU A 350 8.85 -21.23 24.85
C LEU A 350 8.97 -21.71 23.39
N VAL A 351 10.05 -21.36 22.71
CA VAL A 351 10.40 -21.93 21.40
C VAL A 351 11.15 -23.22 21.64
N ALA A 352 10.64 -24.33 21.13
CA ALA A 352 11.19 -25.67 21.33
C ALA A 352 11.12 -26.51 20.07
N GLU A 353 11.88 -27.63 20.07
CA GLU A 353 11.87 -28.62 18.99
C GLU A 353 11.58 -30.02 19.53
N TRP A 354 10.83 -30.82 18.80
CA TRP A 354 10.64 -32.24 19.07
C TRP A 354 10.93 -33.07 17.83
N GLU A 355 11.99 -33.86 17.90
CA GLU A 355 12.28 -34.95 16.97
C GLU A 355 11.42 -36.16 17.39
N VAL A 356 10.33 -36.42 16.67
CA VAL A 356 9.33 -37.42 17.07
C VAL A 356 9.79 -38.88 16.90
N SER A 357 10.95 -39.13 16.29
CA SER A 357 11.62 -40.43 16.36
C SER A 357 12.25 -40.73 17.73
N GLY A 358 12.18 -39.77 18.66
CA GLY A 358 12.64 -39.87 20.05
C GLY A 358 11.61 -39.34 21.02
N PRO A 359 11.90 -39.40 22.35
CA PRO A 359 10.98 -38.92 23.37
C PRO A 359 10.80 -37.40 23.33
N LEU A 360 9.62 -36.95 23.73
CA LEU A 360 9.36 -35.52 23.96
C LEU A 360 10.39 -34.95 24.93
N PRO A 361 11.06 -33.83 24.59
CA PRO A 361 11.96 -33.18 25.53
C PRO A 361 11.20 -32.68 26.77
N GLY A 362 11.88 -32.54 27.91
CA GLY A 362 11.28 -32.04 29.15
C GLY A 362 10.92 -30.55 29.01
N LEU A 363 9.73 -30.25 28.47
CA LEU A 363 9.25 -28.89 28.23
C LEU A 363 8.47 -28.32 29.43
N PHE A 364 8.03 -29.19 30.35
CA PHE A 364 7.18 -28.86 31.48
C PHE A 364 8.06 -28.72 32.74
N THR A 365 8.10 -27.53 33.33
CA THR A 365 8.84 -27.21 34.55
C THR A 365 7.90 -27.00 35.74
N ASP A 366 8.41 -27.04 36.96
CA ASP A 366 7.62 -26.89 38.20
C ASP A 366 6.90 -25.53 38.31
N ASP A 367 7.37 -24.50 37.59
CA ASP A 367 6.73 -23.17 37.52
C ASP A 367 5.53 -23.11 36.56
N GLY A 368 5.15 -24.24 35.97
CA GLY A 368 4.12 -24.38 34.93
C GLY A 368 4.60 -23.94 33.55
N PRO A 369 4.15 -24.61 32.47
CA PRO A 369 4.51 -24.21 31.11
C PRO A 369 3.80 -22.92 30.76
N GLY A 370 4.56 -22.00 30.21
CA GLY A 370 4.01 -20.90 29.42
C GLY A 370 3.47 -21.43 28.07
N PRO A 371 3.02 -20.52 27.20
CA PRO A 371 2.74 -20.87 25.81
C PRO A 371 3.99 -21.48 25.15
N ILE A 372 3.79 -22.52 24.31
CA ILE A 372 4.88 -23.22 23.61
C ILE A 372 4.65 -23.06 22.10
N SER A 373 5.72 -22.75 21.37
CA SER A 373 5.79 -22.84 19.91
C SER A 373 6.74 -23.98 19.55
N LEU A 374 6.20 -25.14 19.18
CA LEU A 374 6.93 -26.39 19.03
C LEU A 374 7.17 -26.71 17.56
N LEU A 375 8.42 -26.70 17.10
CA LEU A 375 8.81 -27.27 15.81
C LEU A 375 8.86 -28.79 15.91
N VAL A 376 8.05 -29.48 15.16
CA VAL A 376 7.99 -30.94 15.12
C VAL A 376 8.76 -31.44 13.91
N ARG A 377 9.65 -32.42 14.13
CA ARG A 377 10.51 -33.04 13.10
C ARG A 377 10.36 -34.57 13.10
N LEU A 378 10.66 -35.18 11.98
CA LEU A 378 10.84 -36.65 11.86
C LEU A 378 12.06 -36.93 10.98
N GLY A 379 13.12 -37.52 11.54
CA GLY A 379 14.39 -37.73 10.86
C GLY A 379 15.07 -36.42 10.45
N SER A 380 14.97 -35.40 11.29
CA SER A 380 15.39 -34.02 11.04
C SER A 380 14.59 -33.27 9.95
N GLU A 381 13.59 -33.88 9.29
CA GLU A 381 12.68 -33.21 8.40
C GLU A 381 11.65 -32.39 9.23
N PRO A 382 11.55 -31.08 9.07
CA PRO A 382 10.52 -30.29 9.74
C PRO A 382 9.14 -30.59 9.13
N LEU A 383 8.18 -30.93 9.97
CA LEU A 383 6.81 -31.26 9.60
C LEU A 383 5.89 -30.05 9.77
N GLY A 384 6.05 -29.29 10.86
CA GLY A 384 5.20 -28.15 11.19
C GLY A 384 5.56 -27.54 12.51
N ILE A 385 4.93 -26.39 12.81
CA ILE A 385 4.96 -25.74 14.13
C ILE A 385 3.58 -25.92 14.75
N VAL A 386 3.57 -26.35 16.03
CA VAL A 386 2.37 -26.47 16.84
C VAL A 386 2.46 -25.46 17.98
N ASP A 387 1.60 -24.44 17.92
CA ASP A 387 1.46 -23.48 19.02
C ASP A 387 0.48 -24.04 20.05
N PHE A 388 0.90 -24.10 21.30
CA PHE A 388 0.15 -24.71 22.39
C PHE A 388 0.13 -23.77 23.60
N ASP A 389 -1.05 -23.47 24.10
CA ASP A 389 -1.29 -22.64 25.29
C ASP A 389 -2.14 -23.47 26.30
N GLY A 390 -1.60 -24.58 26.72
CA GLY A 390 -2.23 -25.47 27.69
C GLY A 390 -1.46 -25.56 28.99
N ALA A 391 -2.15 -25.50 30.11
CA ALA A 391 -1.51 -25.70 31.42
C ALA A 391 -1.17 -27.18 31.60
N ASP A 392 0.07 -27.47 31.96
CA ASP A 392 0.60 -28.67 32.64
C ASP A 392 0.24 -30.06 32.09
N ASP A 393 -0.16 -30.19 30.83
CA ASP A 393 -0.56 -31.49 30.27
C ASP A 393 0.29 -31.90 29.05
N GLU A 394 1.38 -32.64 29.34
CA GLU A 394 2.21 -33.29 28.31
C GLU A 394 1.36 -34.10 27.30
N ARG A 395 0.32 -34.76 27.78
CA ARG A 395 -0.57 -35.56 26.93
C ARG A 395 -1.38 -34.67 25.97
N ALA A 396 -1.88 -33.54 26.46
CA ALA A 396 -2.62 -32.60 25.61
C ALA A 396 -1.73 -31.99 24.50
N LEU A 397 -0.45 -31.71 24.78
CA LEU A 397 0.51 -31.29 23.76
C LEU A 397 0.74 -32.39 22.71
N VAL A 398 0.94 -33.64 23.15
CA VAL A 398 1.12 -34.79 22.23
C VAL A 398 -0.12 -35.02 21.37
N ASP A 399 -1.31 -34.90 21.97
CA ASP A 399 -2.59 -35.01 21.25
C ASP A 399 -2.76 -33.87 20.23
N ALA A 400 -2.37 -32.64 20.57
CA ALA A 400 -2.37 -31.50 19.63
C ALA A 400 -1.41 -31.70 18.46
N VAL A 401 -0.20 -32.21 18.71
CA VAL A 401 0.75 -32.58 17.65
C VAL A 401 0.17 -33.65 16.75
N TRP A 402 -0.45 -34.70 17.32
CA TRP A 402 -1.07 -35.77 16.55
C TRP A 402 -2.23 -35.29 15.70
N GLN A 403 -3.10 -34.46 16.26
CA GLN A 403 -4.24 -33.88 15.51
C GLN A 403 -3.77 -32.99 14.34
N SER A 404 -2.69 -32.26 14.54
CA SER A 404 -2.18 -31.33 13.53
C SER A 404 -1.31 -32.02 12.46
N LEU A 405 -0.46 -32.96 12.85
CA LEU A 405 0.64 -33.50 12.02
C LEU A 405 0.63 -35.03 11.85
N GLY A 406 -0.35 -35.75 12.44
CA GLY A 406 -0.38 -37.21 12.38
C GLY A 406 -0.46 -37.77 10.95
N THR A 407 -1.17 -37.10 10.04
CA THR A 407 -1.20 -37.47 8.62
C THR A 407 0.18 -37.29 7.96
N ASP A 408 0.88 -36.22 8.28
CA ASP A 408 2.20 -35.92 7.76
C ASP A 408 3.23 -36.92 8.28
N ILE A 409 3.21 -37.24 9.57
CA ILE A 409 4.03 -38.30 10.19
C ILE A 409 3.85 -39.63 9.45
N ASN A 410 2.60 -40.07 9.31
CA ASN A 410 2.30 -41.34 8.65
C ASN A 410 2.68 -41.37 7.17
N THR A 411 2.57 -40.23 6.48
CA THR A 411 3.02 -40.11 5.09
C THR A 411 4.53 -40.33 4.97
N ARG A 412 5.34 -39.78 5.91
CA ARG A 412 6.80 -39.96 5.92
C ARG A 412 7.20 -41.37 6.29
N LEU A 413 6.53 -41.95 7.27
CA LEU A 413 6.77 -43.37 7.63
C LEU A 413 6.49 -44.29 6.44
N ALA A 414 5.35 -44.15 5.80
CA ALA A 414 4.95 -44.95 4.65
C ALA A 414 5.93 -44.74 3.47
N ALA A 415 6.43 -43.53 3.22
CA ALA A 415 7.43 -43.25 2.18
C ALA A 415 8.77 -43.96 2.44
N GLY A 416 9.14 -44.18 3.71
CA GLY A 416 10.28 -44.98 4.14
C GLY A 416 10.01 -46.51 4.19
N GLY A 417 8.80 -46.96 3.86
CA GLY A 417 8.38 -48.35 4.03
C GLY A 417 8.20 -48.79 5.49
N LEU A 418 8.10 -47.84 6.40
CA LEU A 418 7.93 -48.05 7.83
C LEU A 418 6.45 -48.20 8.19
N PRO A 419 6.12 -48.92 9.31
CA PRO A 419 4.74 -49.05 9.76
C PRO A 419 4.15 -47.70 10.16
N VAL A 420 2.90 -47.43 9.70
CA VAL A 420 2.14 -46.29 10.18
C VAL A 420 1.60 -46.54 11.58
N ILE A 421 1.33 -45.44 12.31
CA ILE A 421 0.85 -45.46 13.68
C ILE A 421 -0.56 -44.89 13.78
N ASP A 422 -1.37 -45.37 14.73
CA ASP A 422 -2.73 -44.89 14.98
C ASP A 422 -2.75 -43.74 15.98
N THR A 423 -1.74 -43.62 16.82
CA THR A 423 -1.61 -42.58 17.87
C THR A 423 -0.16 -42.25 18.13
N LEU A 424 0.12 -41.00 18.54
CA LEU A 424 1.41 -40.57 19.00
C LEU A 424 1.47 -40.63 20.54
N SER A 425 2.64 -40.93 21.09
CA SER A 425 2.89 -40.88 22.53
C SER A 425 4.09 -39.99 22.84
N ALA A 426 4.26 -39.57 24.08
CA ALA A 426 5.44 -38.81 24.52
C ALA A 426 6.79 -39.55 24.33
N LYS A 427 6.75 -40.87 24.08
CA LYS A 427 7.96 -41.64 23.74
C LYS A 427 8.34 -41.47 22.25
N GLY A 428 7.51 -40.81 21.47
CA GLY A 428 7.69 -40.64 20.04
C GLY A 428 7.30 -41.89 19.24
N VAL A 429 7.80 -41.94 18.01
CA VAL A 429 7.60 -43.02 17.03
C VAL A 429 8.79 -43.97 17.08
N ALA A 430 8.54 -45.26 17.24
CA ALA A 430 9.59 -46.27 17.25
C ALA A 430 10.08 -46.56 15.80
N CYS A 431 10.97 -45.73 15.29
CA CYS A 431 11.64 -45.92 14.00
C CYS A 431 13.11 -45.50 14.10
N ASP A 432 13.94 -46.08 13.23
CA ASP A 432 15.30 -45.56 13.04
C ASP A 432 15.23 -44.38 12.04
N PRO A 433 15.70 -43.17 12.40
CA PRO A 433 15.74 -42.07 11.47
C PRO A 433 16.51 -42.35 10.17
N ALA A 434 17.49 -43.31 10.20
CA ALA A 434 18.26 -43.69 9.03
C ALA A 434 17.42 -44.42 7.96
N ASP A 435 16.28 -45.04 8.34
CA ASP A 435 15.38 -45.72 7.42
C ASP A 435 14.38 -44.76 6.74
N LEU A 436 14.33 -43.50 7.14
CA LEU A 436 13.42 -42.51 6.54
C LEU A 436 13.95 -42.10 5.17
N ALA A 437 13.04 -42.02 4.19
CA ALA A 437 13.36 -41.64 2.82
C ALA A 437 14.07 -40.27 2.75
N PHE A 438 13.66 -39.31 3.60
CA PHE A 438 14.28 -37.99 3.68
C PHE A 438 15.75 -38.04 4.12
N THR A 439 16.08 -38.88 5.10
CA THR A 439 17.46 -39.06 5.60
C THR A 439 18.33 -39.79 4.56
N ILE A 440 17.82 -40.87 3.94
CA ILE A 440 18.49 -41.60 2.88
C ILE A 440 18.84 -40.69 1.70
N ASP A 441 17.91 -39.84 1.27
CA ASP A 441 18.14 -38.89 0.18
C ASP A 441 19.16 -37.81 0.55
N ARG A 442 19.21 -37.37 1.81
CA ARG A 442 20.25 -36.45 2.28
C ARG A 442 21.62 -37.07 2.28
N GLU A 443 21.75 -38.29 2.78
CA GLU A 443 23.05 -39.02 2.78
C GLU A 443 23.56 -39.27 1.35
N ARG A 444 22.67 -39.59 0.42
CA ARG A 444 23.05 -39.74 -1.00
C ARG A 444 23.56 -38.41 -1.57
N LEU A 445 22.92 -37.28 -1.24
CA LEU A 445 23.35 -35.93 -1.64
C LEU A 445 24.75 -35.62 -1.07
N LEU A 446 24.99 -35.94 0.21
CA LEU A 446 26.27 -35.70 0.88
C LEU A 446 27.41 -36.56 0.29
N GLY A 447 27.10 -37.72 -0.26
CA GLY A 447 28.07 -38.58 -0.96
C GLY A 447 28.67 -37.97 -2.24
N ASP A 448 27.97 -37.01 -2.87
CA ASP A 448 28.42 -36.26 -4.07
C ASP A 448 28.24 -34.76 -3.86
N ALA A 449 28.65 -34.26 -2.68
CA ALA A 449 28.43 -32.90 -2.24
C ALA A 449 29.26 -31.89 -3.05
N PRO A 450 28.62 -30.98 -3.81
CA PRO A 450 29.34 -29.93 -4.52
C PRO A 450 30.00 -28.97 -3.53
N GLN A 451 31.07 -28.29 -3.96
CA GLN A 451 31.67 -27.24 -3.13
C GLN A 451 30.73 -26.06 -2.95
N VAL A 452 30.66 -25.53 -1.74
CA VAL A 452 29.87 -24.33 -1.37
C VAL A 452 30.78 -23.30 -0.71
N SER A 453 30.61 -22.01 -1.08
CA SER A 453 31.22 -20.91 -0.36
C SER A 453 30.13 -20.23 0.49
N VAL A 454 30.30 -20.26 1.81
CA VAL A 454 29.40 -19.58 2.74
C VAL A 454 29.90 -18.16 3.01
N VAL A 455 29.13 -17.15 2.60
CA VAL A 455 29.46 -15.73 2.77
C VAL A 455 28.73 -15.19 3.99
N ILE A 456 29.49 -14.72 4.98
CA ILE A 456 29.01 -14.09 6.21
C ILE A 456 29.42 -12.61 6.17
N CYS A 457 28.44 -11.71 6.16
CA CYS A 457 28.69 -10.28 6.16
C CYS A 457 28.49 -9.73 7.59
N THR A 458 29.47 -9.02 8.10
CA THR A 458 29.42 -8.43 9.45
C THR A 458 29.79 -6.96 9.45
N ARG A 459 29.36 -6.26 10.49
CA ARG A 459 29.78 -4.90 10.75
C ARG A 459 29.73 -4.59 12.25
N ASP A 460 30.89 -4.31 12.86
CA ASP A 460 31.02 -3.89 14.26
C ASP A 460 30.42 -4.90 15.28
N ARG A 461 30.41 -6.23 14.95
CA ARG A 461 29.80 -7.31 15.73
C ARG A 461 30.71 -8.53 15.87
N ALA A 462 31.98 -8.32 16.24
CA ALA A 462 33.00 -9.37 16.23
C ALA A 462 32.65 -10.59 17.11
N SER A 463 31.98 -10.40 18.27
CA SER A 463 31.58 -11.50 19.15
C SER A 463 30.46 -12.36 18.56
N GLY A 464 29.39 -11.75 18.03
CA GLY A 464 28.29 -12.47 17.40
C GLY A 464 28.74 -13.20 16.14
N LEU A 465 29.66 -12.57 15.37
CA LEU A 465 30.27 -13.20 14.20
C LEU A 465 31.04 -14.48 14.59
N ALA A 466 31.84 -14.45 15.66
CA ALA A 466 32.61 -15.62 16.10
C ALA A 466 31.68 -16.82 16.35
N GLU A 467 30.61 -16.60 17.09
CA GLU A 467 29.59 -17.63 17.36
C GLU A 467 28.92 -18.13 16.07
N CYS A 468 28.56 -17.24 15.13
CA CYS A 468 28.00 -17.62 13.86
C CYS A 468 28.98 -18.47 13.04
N VAL A 469 30.26 -18.08 12.97
CA VAL A 469 31.31 -18.84 12.26
C VAL A 469 31.50 -20.24 12.85
N GLU A 470 31.53 -20.39 14.19
CA GLU A 470 31.61 -21.69 14.85
C GLU A 470 30.43 -22.59 14.48
N ARG A 471 29.21 -22.05 14.50
CA ARG A 471 27.99 -22.79 14.14
C ARG A 471 27.96 -23.20 12.67
N VAL A 472 28.42 -22.32 11.77
CA VAL A 472 28.56 -22.64 10.34
C VAL A 472 29.66 -23.69 10.14
N ALA A 473 30.78 -23.58 10.86
CA ALA A 473 31.87 -24.59 10.75
C ALA A 473 31.44 -26.00 11.20
N ASN A 474 30.44 -26.09 12.08
CA ASN A 474 29.86 -27.35 12.57
C ASN A 474 28.72 -27.91 11.71
N GLN A 475 28.54 -27.41 10.48
CA GLN A 475 27.54 -27.95 9.55
C GLN A 475 27.85 -29.39 9.14
N ASP A 476 26.81 -30.20 9.05
CA ASP A 476 26.88 -31.56 8.53
C ASP A 476 26.94 -31.55 7.00
N TYR A 477 28.04 -30.99 6.48
CA TYR A 477 28.30 -30.84 5.06
C TYR A 477 29.81 -30.93 4.80
N PRO A 478 30.29 -31.83 3.87
CA PRO A 478 31.72 -32.18 3.82
C PRO A 478 32.59 -31.19 3.04
N ASN A 479 32.02 -30.34 2.17
CA ASN A 479 32.82 -29.63 1.16
C ASN A 479 32.42 -28.14 1.06
N PHE A 480 32.95 -27.29 1.96
CA PHE A 480 32.68 -25.86 1.94
C PHE A 480 33.81 -24.99 2.50
N GLU A 481 33.83 -23.74 2.16
CA GLU A 481 34.65 -22.66 2.75
C GLU A 481 33.76 -21.59 3.39
N ILE A 482 34.30 -20.83 4.34
CA ILE A 482 33.66 -19.66 4.93
C ILE A 482 34.38 -18.40 4.44
N VAL A 483 33.63 -17.43 3.92
CA VAL A 483 34.14 -16.12 3.49
C VAL A 483 33.50 -15.04 4.34
N VAL A 484 34.26 -14.52 5.30
CA VAL A 484 33.84 -13.43 6.18
C VAL A 484 34.15 -12.09 5.52
N VAL A 485 33.12 -11.24 5.38
CA VAL A 485 33.26 -9.89 4.82
C VAL A 485 32.94 -8.85 5.88
N ASP A 486 33.98 -8.14 6.32
CA ASP A 486 33.91 -7.08 7.32
C ASP A 486 33.61 -5.74 6.65
N ASN A 487 32.40 -5.20 6.84
CA ASN A 487 31.83 -4.09 6.08
C ASN A 487 32.05 -2.75 6.77
N ALA A 488 33.04 -1.99 6.32
CA ALA A 488 33.35 -0.66 6.81
C ALA A 488 33.44 -0.60 8.34
N PRO A 489 34.30 -1.46 8.98
CA PRO A 489 34.39 -1.57 10.41
C PRO A 489 34.91 -0.29 11.06
N ALA A 490 34.44 0.00 12.27
CA ALA A 490 34.96 1.06 13.11
C ALA A 490 36.38 0.68 13.66
N ASP A 491 36.54 -0.58 14.09
CA ASP A 491 37.84 -1.16 14.43
C ASP A 491 38.21 -2.30 13.43
N PRO A 492 39.17 -2.07 12.56
CA PRO A 492 39.58 -3.05 11.54
C PRO A 492 40.29 -4.29 12.07
N ASN A 493 40.65 -4.33 13.36
CA ASN A 493 41.35 -5.45 13.97
C ASN A 493 40.40 -6.35 14.79
N ALA A 494 39.21 -5.90 15.12
CA ALA A 494 38.29 -6.63 15.99
C ALA A 494 37.87 -7.99 15.37
N VAL A 495 37.44 -8.01 14.11
CA VAL A 495 37.03 -9.24 13.41
C VAL A 495 38.21 -10.17 13.16
N PRO A 496 39.40 -9.74 12.62
CA PRO A 496 40.55 -10.60 12.52
C PRO A 496 41.00 -11.25 13.84
N ALA A 497 40.96 -10.50 14.93
CA ALA A 497 41.32 -11.03 16.26
C ALA A 497 40.31 -12.09 16.76
N ALA A 498 39.01 -11.86 16.54
CA ALA A 498 37.97 -12.82 16.88
C ALA A 498 38.12 -14.12 16.07
N LEU A 499 38.34 -14.02 14.77
CA LEU A 499 38.52 -15.19 13.89
C LEU A 499 39.79 -15.98 14.22
N ALA A 500 40.89 -15.29 14.60
CA ALA A 500 42.15 -15.95 15.00
C ALA A 500 42.04 -16.73 16.32
N ALA A 501 41.04 -16.46 17.16
CA ALA A 501 40.77 -17.17 18.38
C ALA A 501 39.92 -18.43 18.18
N LEU A 502 39.35 -18.66 16.99
CA LEU A 502 38.50 -19.81 16.71
C LEU A 502 39.35 -21.04 16.34
N ASP A 503 38.94 -22.20 16.88
CA ASP A 503 39.48 -23.51 16.49
C ASP A 503 38.46 -24.23 15.57
N VAL A 504 38.49 -23.91 14.29
CA VAL A 504 37.58 -24.48 13.31
C VAL A 504 38.35 -25.24 12.22
N SER A 505 37.80 -26.37 11.79
CA SER A 505 38.45 -27.28 10.81
C SER A 505 38.24 -26.85 9.35
N VAL A 506 37.29 -25.96 9.08
CA VAL A 506 36.96 -25.50 7.71
C VAL A 506 37.77 -24.25 7.35
N PRO A 507 38.11 -24.06 6.06
CA PRO A 507 38.85 -22.88 5.61
C PRO A 507 38.00 -21.60 5.85
N VAL A 508 38.53 -20.62 6.61
CA VAL A 508 37.94 -19.33 6.85
C VAL A 508 38.79 -18.25 6.17
N ARG A 509 38.18 -17.46 5.31
CA ARG A 509 38.81 -16.35 4.61
C ARG A 509 38.22 -15.02 5.05
N TYR A 510 39.08 -14.10 5.49
CA TYR A 510 38.71 -12.74 5.88
C TYR A 510 38.88 -11.78 4.70
N LEU A 511 37.87 -10.94 4.48
CA LEU A 511 37.88 -9.84 3.50
C LEU A 511 37.39 -8.57 4.16
N ARG A 512 37.95 -7.44 3.77
CA ARG A 512 37.49 -6.11 4.19
C ARG A 512 36.84 -5.36 3.04
N GLU A 513 35.58 -4.93 3.21
CA GLU A 513 34.88 -4.05 2.29
C GLU A 513 34.74 -2.65 2.90
N PRO A 514 35.52 -1.65 2.41
CA PRO A 514 35.54 -0.31 3.03
C PRO A 514 34.27 0.52 2.76
N ARG A 515 33.46 0.13 1.76
CA ARG A 515 32.23 0.86 1.41
C ARG A 515 31.08 0.35 2.25
N ALA A 516 30.55 1.20 3.14
CA ALA A 516 29.43 0.83 4.00
C ALA A 516 28.15 0.47 3.19
N GLY A 517 27.54 -0.66 3.51
CA GLY A 517 26.30 -1.21 2.94
C GLY A 517 26.37 -2.70 2.70
N LEU A 518 25.36 -3.45 3.17
CA LEU A 518 25.28 -4.90 3.09
C LEU A 518 25.45 -5.44 1.64
N SER A 519 24.84 -4.77 0.67
CA SER A 519 24.97 -5.13 -0.75
C SER A 519 26.44 -5.05 -1.26
N TRP A 520 27.24 -4.10 -0.76
CA TRP A 520 28.67 -4.07 -1.06
C TRP A 520 29.39 -5.27 -0.48
N ALA A 521 29.12 -5.60 0.79
CA ALA A 521 29.73 -6.74 1.45
C ALA A 521 29.38 -8.05 0.73
N ARG A 522 28.08 -8.31 0.48
CA ARG A 522 27.65 -9.50 -0.26
C ARG A 522 28.28 -9.58 -1.66
N ASN A 523 28.38 -8.44 -2.36
CA ASN A 523 29.02 -8.37 -3.67
C ASN A 523 30.54 -8.63 -3.61
N THR A 524 31.22 -8.23 -2.56
CA THR A 524 32.64 -8.54 -2.35
C THR A 524 32.82 -10.02 -2.03
N GLY A 525 31.97 -10.57 -1.16
CA GLY A 525 32.00 -11.97 -0.77
C GLY A 525 31.83 -12.93 -1.94
N TRP A 526 30.75 -12.82 -2.71
CA TRP A 526 30.47 -13.75 -3.79
C TRP A 526 31.49 -13.67 -4.95
N ARG A 527 32.08 -12.50 -5.20
CA ARG A 527 33.14 -12.38 -6.20
C ARG A 527 34.45 -13.03 -5.75
N ALA A 528 34.72 -13.04 -4.46
CA ALA A 528 35.91 -13.66 -3.90
C ALA A 528 35.71 -15.16 -3.61
N ALA A 529 34.49 -15.64 -3.48
CA ALA A 529 34.14 -17.03 -3.24
C ALA A 529 34.74 -17.94 -4.34
N GLN A 530 35.03 -19.20 -4.01
CA GLN A 530 35.67 -20.14 -4.94
C GLN A 530 34.68 -21.14 -5.56
N ALA A 531 33.64 -21.51 -4.81
CA ALA A 531 32.63 -22.48 -5.23
C ALA A 531 31.63 -21.91 -6.25
N ASP A 532 30.94 -22.77 -6.98
CA ASP A 532 29.86 -22.41 -7.89
C ASP A 532 28.53 -22.11 -7.16
N ILE A 533 28.34 -22.67 -5.98
CA ILE A 533 27.22 -22.38 -5.11
C ILE A 533 27.69 -21.44 -4.01
N ILE A 534 27.02 -20.30 -3.90
CA ILE A 534 27.31 -19.25 -2.90
C ILE A 534 26.14 -19.16 -1.93
N ALA A 535 26.33 -19.60 -0.70
CA ALA A 535 25.35 -19.46 0.37
C ALA A 535 25.60 -18.17 1.15
N PHE A 536 24.53 -17.52 1.60
CA PHE A 536 24.58 -16.31 2.43
C PHE A 536 23.83 -16.56 3.74
N ILE A 537 24.43 -16.14 4.83
CA ILE A 537 23.84 -16.13 6.16
C ILE A 537 24.26 -14.83 6.86
N ASP A 538 23.37 -14.24 7.65
CA ASP A 538 23.67 -13.03 8.43
C ASP A 538 24.38 -13.39 9.73
N ASP A 539 25.14 -12.47 10.32
CA ASP A 539 25.99 -12.70 11.50
C ASP A 539 25.22 -12.82 12.82
N ASP A 540 23.88 -12.68 12.78
CA ASP A 540 22.94 -12.88 13.91
C ASP A 540 21.98 -14.07 13.69
N GLU A 541 22.33 -14.96 12.77
CA GLU A 541 21.58 -16.18 12.49
C GLU A 541 22.26 -17.41 13.12
N VAL A 542 21.42 -18.36 13.52
CA VAL A 542 21.84 -19.68 13.98
C VAL A 542 21.42 -20.71 12.93
N PRO A 543 22.36 -21.28 12.13
CA PRO A 543 21.98 -22.28 11.16
C PRO A 543 21.65 -23.61 11.84
N ASP A 544 20.60 -24.29 11.35
CA ASP A 544 20.35 -25.69 11.68
C ASP A 544 21.53 -26.59 11.27
N ARG A 545 21.72 -27.73 11.94
CA ARG A 545 22.83 -28.64 11.66
C ARG A 545 22.93 -29.06 10.19
N HIS A 546 21.80 -29.22 9.52
CA HIS A 546 21.71 -29.63 8.12
C HIS A 546 21.40 -28.48 7.16
N TRP A 547 21.45 -27.22 7.62
CA TRP A 547 21.11 -26.03 6.85
C TRP A 547 21.74 -26.02 5.46
N LEU A 548 23.05 -26.28 5.36
CA LEU A 548 23.80 -26.22 4.12
C LEU A 548 23.45 -27.38 3.18
N ALA A 549 23.28 -28.58 3.71
CA ALA A 549 22.85 -29.76 2.94
C ALA A 549 21.45 -29.53 2.32
N GLU A 550 20.53 -28.92 3.09
CA GLU A 550 19.19 -28.67 2.64
C GLU A 550 19.11 -27.52 1.61
N LEU A 551 19.95 -26.48 1.70
CA LEU A 551 20.11 -25.50 0.62
C LEU A 551 20.55 -26.17 -0.68
N VAL A 552 21.56 -27.05 -0.62
CA VAL A 552 22.06 -27.75 -1.78
C VAL A 552 21.03 -28.73 -2.35
N ARG A 553 20.23 -29.39 -1.52
CA ARG A 553 19.06 -30.19 -1.94
C ARG A 553 18.08 -29.39 -2.80
N GLY A 554 17.87 -28.11 -2.49
CA GLY A 554 17.03 -27.22 -3.29
C GLY A 554 17.52 -27.09 -4.73
N PHE A 555 18.83 -27.06 -4.97
CA PHE A 555 19.41 -27.02 -6.34
C PHE A 555 19.23 -28.31 -7.11
N ALA A 556 19.09 -29.45 -6.43
CA ALA A 556 18.85 -30.75 -7.06
C ALA A 556 17.40 -30.91 -7.55
N THR A 557 16.49 -30.00 -7.21
CA THR A 557 15.07 -30.06 -7.62
C THR A 557 14.90 -30.00 -9.13
N LEU A 558 15.62 -29.09 -9.80
CA LEU A 558 15.65 -28.93 -11.26
C LEU A 558 17.03 -28.40 -11.69
N PRO A 559 17.53 -28.79 -12.86
CA PRO A 559 18.83 -28.28 -13.39
C PRO A 559 18.84 -26.75 -13.58
N THR A 560 17.67 -26.12 -13.78
CA THR A 560 17.51 -24.68 -14.02
C THR A 560 17.49 -23.85 -12.75
N VAL A 561 17.57 -24.46 -11.56
CA VAL A 561 17.53 -23.72 -10.29
C VAL A 561 18.80 -22.88 -10.14
N GLY A 562 18.59 -21.56 -10.12
CA GLY A 562 19.65 -20.57 -9.97
C GLY A 562 19.74 -20.00 -8.56
N CYS A 563 18.69 -20.14 -7.77
CA CYS A 563 18.64 -19.66 -6.38
C CYS A 563 17.79 -20.59 -5.51
N VAL A 564 18.21 -20.76 -4.26
CA VAL A 564 17.45 -21.45 -3.22
C VAL A 564 17.37 -20.53 -2.01
N SER A 565 16.21 -20.44 -1.38
CA SER A 565 16.02 -19.79 -0.07
C SER A 565 15.45 -20.79 0.93
N GLY A 566 15.74 -20.59 2.21
CA GLY A 566 15.25 -21.44 3.29
C GLY A 566 14.26 -20.71 4.22
N ALA A 567 13.82 -21.42 5.26
CA ALA A 567 13.02 -20.89 6.33
C ALA A 567 13.89 -20.13 7.34
N VAL A 568 13.36 -19.05 7.90
CA VAL A 568 13.95 -18.30 9.01
C VAL A 568 12.92 -18.29 10.13
N LEU A 569 13.23 -18.95 11.25
CA LEU A 569 12.35 -19.13 12.38
C LEU A 569 12.82 -18.27 13.56
N PRO A 570 11.93 -17.93 14.51
CA PRO A 570 12.33 -17.22 15.73
C PRO A 570 13.21 -18.11 16.62
N ALA A 571 14.37 -17.61 17.05
CA ALA A 571 15.23 -18.29 17.99
C ALA A 571 14.63 -18.27 19.43
N GLU A 572 13.86 -17.23 19.72
CA GLU A 572 13.16 -17.03 20.99
C GLU A 572 11.99 -16.06 20.84
N LEU A 573 11.02 -16.15 21.75
CA LEU A 573 9.85 -15.26 21.83
C LEU A 573 9.63 -14.83 23.29
N ARG A 574 10.64 -14.17 23.88
CA ARG A 574 10.64 -13.76 25.30
C ARG A 574 9.94 -12.43 25.53
N THR A 575 9.87 -11.58 24.51
CA THR A 575 9.30 -10.24 24.63
C THR A 575 8.09 -10.08 23.68
N GLU A 576 7.21 -9.18 24.06
CA GLU A 576 6.02 -8.85 23.27
C GLU A 576 6.36 -8.31 21.85
N PRO A 577 7.39 -7.46 21.65
CA PRO A 577 7.82 -7.07 20.30
C PRO A 577 8.28 -8.23 19.41
N GLN A 578 8.95 -9.25 19.95
CA GLN A 578 9.33 -10.45 19.21
C GLN A 578 8.07 -11.20 18.74
N HIS A 579 7.08 -11.37 19.61
CA HIS A 579 5.80 -11.98 19.28
C HIS A 579 5.00 -11.15 18.26
N TRP A 580 4.96 -9.83 18.39
CA TRP A 580 4.32 -8.95 17.41
C TRP A 580 4.96 -9.06 16.03
N PHE A 581 6.29 -9.26 15.97
CA PHE A 581 6.95 -9.45 14.68
C PHE A 581 6.48 -10.74 13.99
N GLU A 582 6.29 -11.83 14.73
CA GLU A 582 5.68 -13.07 14.21
C GLU A 582 4.22 -12.86 13.77
N GLN A 583 3.41 -12.14 14.55
CA GLN A 583 2.05 -11.74 14.14
C GLN A 583 2.06 -10.88 12.85
N PHE A 584 3.08 -10.07 12.64
CA PHE A 584 3.28 -9.31 11.39
C PHE A 584 3.59 -10.23 10.19
N GLY A 585 3.98 -11.47 10.46
CA GLY A 585 4.31 -12.53 9.50
C GLY A 585 5.76 -13.01 9.60
N GLY A 586 6.56 -12.47 10.50
CA GLY A 586 7.95 -12.84 10.71
C GLY A 586 8.78 -12.80 9.42
N HIS A 587 9.86 -13.53 9.41
CA HIS A 587 10.65 -13.75 8.19
C HIS A 587 10.05 -14.86 7.30
N SER A 588 9.37 -15.82 7.88
CA SER A 588 8.73 -16.95 7.15
C SER A 588 7.43 -16.53 6.43
N LYS A 589 6.78 -15.44 6.86
CA LYS A 589 5.52 -14.90 6.31
C LYS A 589 4.41 -15.94 6.18
N GLY A 590 4.35 -16.90 7.10
CA GLY A 590 3.34 -17.96 7.15
C GLY A 590 3.41 -18.98 6.02
N ARG A 591 4.60 -19.22 5.42
CA ARG A 591 4.76 -20.15 4.28
C ARG A 591 4.66 -21.62 4.64
N GLY A 592 4.88 -21.96 5.92
CA GLY A 592 4.94 -23.34 6.36
C GLY A 592 6.14 -24.09 5.78
N PHE A 593 6.05 -25.43 5.78
CA PHE A 593 7.14 -26.32 5.40
C PHE A 593 6.93 -27.03 4.06
N THR A 594 6.17 -26.43 3.14
CA THR A 594 6.01 -26.95 1.78
C THR A 594 7.01 -26.30 0.83
N ARG A 595 7.75 -27.14 0.10
CA ARG A 595 8.66 -26.67 -0.96
C ARG A 595 7.88 -25.99 -2.06
N GLU A 596 8.39 -24.86 -2.57
CA GLU A 596 7.78 -24.12 -3.66
C GLU A 596 8.81 -23.79 -4.74
N VAL A 597 8.42 -23.93 -6.01
CA VAL A 597 9.27 -23.67 -7.17
C VAL A 597 8.72 -22.47 -7.92
N PHE A 598 9.54 -21.44 -8.06
CA PHE A 598 9.25 -20.24 -8.82
C PHE A 598 10.01 -20.31 -10.14
N ASP A 599 9.37 -20.79 -11.15
CA ASP A 599 9.93 -20.89 -12.51
C ASP A 599 9.35 -19.79 -13.42
N PRO A 600 9.81 -19.67 -14.68
CA PRO A 600 9.29 -18.69 -15.63
C PRO A 600 7.80 -18.79 -15.94
N ASP A 601 7.17 -19.92 -15.66
CA ASP A 601 5.74 -20.19 -15.90
C ASP A 601 4.91 -20.12 -14.60
N TYR A 602 5.52 -19.70 -13.48
CA TYR A 602 4.85 -19.52 -12.20
C TYR A 602 3.66 -18.58 -12.34
N PRO A 603 2.45 -18.96 -11.85
CA PRO A 603 1.19 -18.24 -12.14
C PRO A 603 1.14 -16.80 -11.65
N GLN A 604 1.91 -16.48 -10.60
CA GLN A 604 1.92 -15.14 -10.03
C GLN A 604 3.01 -14.28 -10.65
N SER A 605 2.70 -13.00 -10.86
CA SER A 605 3.70 -12.03 -11.28
C SER A 605 4.82 -11.89 -10.23
N PRO A 606 6.10 -11.88 -10.63
CA PRO A 606 7.20 -11.64 -9.69
C PRO A 606 7.21 -10.20 -9.15
N LEU A 607 6.32 -9.34 -9.62
CA LEU A 607 6.27 -7.92 -9.24
C LEU A 607 5.26 -7.63 -8.13
N TYR A 608 4.07 -8.26 -8.18
CA TYR A 608 3.02 -8.09 -7.16
C TYR A 608 1.86 -9.10 -7.34
N PRO A 609 1.27 -9.66 -6.27
CA PRO A 609 1.89 -9.71 -4.93
C PRO A 609 3.25 -10.38 -5.03
N LEU A 610 4.20 -9.92 -4.21
CA LEU A 610 5.52 -10.58 -4.20
C LEU A 610 5.31 -12.05 -3.87
N PRO A 611 5.86 -12.96 -4.69
CA PRO A 611 5.89 -14.37 -4.32
C PRO A 611 6.56 -14.57 -2.97
N PRO A 612 6.26 -15.62 -2.24
CA PRO A 612 6.87 -15.90 -0.95
C PRO A 612 8.31 -16.39 -1.11
N PHE A 613 9.24 -15.52 -1.54
CA PHE A 613 10.61 -15.89 -1.91
C PHE A 613 11.48 -16.42 -0.77
N GLY A 614 11.26 -16.14 0.48
CA GLY A 614 12.22 -16.31 1.55
C GLY A 614 12.90 -14.99 1.95
N ALA A 615 13.88 -15.05 2.82
CA ALA A 615 14.62 -13.91 3.35
C ALA A 615 16.10 -13.97 2.92
N GLY A 616 16.73 -12.81 2.83
CA GLY A 616 18.15 -12.68 2.50
C GLY A 616 19.12 -13.24 3.53
N ALA A 617 18.62 -13.55 4.72
CA ALA A 617 19.36 -14.19 5.80
C ALA A 617 19.59 -15.70 5.59
N ASN A 618 18.81 -16.34 4.72
CA ASN A 618 18.90 -17.76 4.41
C ASN A 618 18.67 -17.98 2.91
N MET A 619 19.73 -17.86 2.12
CA MET A 619 19.69 -18.00 0.66
C MET A 619 21.00 -18.53 0.08
N ALA A 620 20.92 -19.18 -1.09
CA ALA A 620 22.07 -19.55 -1.89
C ALA A 620 21.80 -19.28 -3.37
N PHE A 621 22.86 -18.97 -4.13
CA PHE A 621 22.80 -18.70 -5.56
C PHE A 621 23.86 -19.50 -6.31
N ARG A 622 23.58 -19.85 -7.57
CA ARG A 622 24.66 -20.17 -8.50
C ARG A 622 25.45 -18.92 -8.85
N ARG A 623 26.76 -19.03 -8.87
CA ARG A 623 27.69 -17.94 -9.22
C ARG A 623 27.32 -17.27 -10.56
N GLU A 624 27.05 -18.07 -11.58
CA GLU A 624 26.65 -17.61 -12.91
C GLU A 624 25.40 -16.75 -12.89
N VAL A 625 24.42 -17.10 -12.04
CA VAL A 625 23.17 -16.33 -11.89
C VAL A 625 23.44 -15.00 -11.20
N LEU A 626 24.27 -14.97 -10.16
CA LEU A 626 24.70 -13.69 -9.54
C LEU A 626 25.43 -12.79 -10.54
N ALA A 627 26.24 -13.38 -11.42
CA ALA A 627 26.93 -12.63 -12.48
C ALA A 627 25.94 -12.08 -13.51
N ASP A 628 24.94 -12.89 -13.95
CA ASP A 628 23.92 -12.49 -14.92
C ASP A 628 23.02 -11.36 -14.40
N ILE A 629 22.57 -11.45 -13.16
CA ILE A 629 21.77 -10.38 -12.56
C ILE A 629 22.59 -9.17 -12.08
N GLY A 630 23.93 -9.24 -12.12
CA GLY A 630 24.83 -8.18 -11.68
C GLY A 630 25.02 -8.09 -10.16
N GLY A 631 24.61 -9.14 -9.41
CA GLY A 631 24.66 -9.20 -7.95
C GLY A 631 23.63 -8.33 -7.25
N PHE A 632 23.93 -7.92 -6.00
CA PHE A 632 23.04 -7.12 -5.16
C PHE A 632 23.13 -5.63 -5.48
N HIS A 633 21.99 -4.93 -5.47
CA HIS A 633 21.91 -3.52 -5.82
C HIS A 633 22.43 -2.64 -4.68
N VAL A 634 23.59 -2.01 -4.88
CA VAL A 634 24.33 -1.29 -3.83
C VAL A 634 23.63 -0.07 -3.21
N ALA A 635 22.56 0.43 -3.83
CA ALA A 635 21.74 1.48 -3.24
C ALA A 635 20.60 0.94 -2.36
N LEU A 636 20.44 -0.39 -2.25
CA LEU A 636 19.48 -1.06 -1.37
C LEU A 636 20.24 -1.81 -0.25
N GLY A 637 19.52 -2.20 0.78
CA GLY A 637 20.03 -3.00 1.89
C GLY A 637 20.44 -2.21 3.13
N ALA A 638 20.67 -2.94 4.20
CA ALA A 638 21.12 -2.41 5.49
C ALA A 638 22.40 -1.55 5.32
N GLY A 639 22.52 -0.49 6.12
CA GLY A 639 23.63 0.46 6.04
C GLY A 639 23.52 1.49 4.89
N THR A 640 22.40 1.51 4.16
CA THR A 640 22.06 2.53 3.16
C THR A 640 20.85 3.38 3.59
N PRO A 641 20.63 4.58 3.03
CA PRO A 641 19.40 5.33 3.28
C PRO A 641 18.11 4.59 2.88
N ALA A 642 18.15 3.64 1.94
CA ALA A 642 17.01 2.83 1.51
C ALA A 642 16.71 1.65 2.45
N LYS A 643 17.63 1.28 3.33
CA LYS A 643 17.51 0.36 4.48
C LYS A 643 17.24 -1.13 4.19
N GLY A 644 16.71 -1.56 3.06
CA GLY A 644 16.37 -2.97 2.84
C GLY A 644 16.04 -3.34 1.41
N SER A 645 15.48 -4.56 1.21
CA SER A 645 14.95 -5.13 -0.04
C SER A 645 16.00 -5.40 -1.13
N GLU A 646 17.26 -5.55 -0.81
CA GLU A 646 18.32 -5.93 -1.73
C GLU A 646 18.19 -7.40 -2.18
N ASP A 647 17.74 -8.26 -1.28
CA ASP A 647 17.40 -9.67 -1.50
C ASP A 647 16.19 -9.82 -2.41
N THR A 648 15.09 -9.18 -2.05
CA THR A 648 13.85 -9.15 -2.85
C THR A 648 14.12 -8.64 -4.27
N TYR A 649 14.99 -7.63 -4.40
CA TYR A 649 15.42 -7.13 -5.70
C TYR A 649 16.22 -8.17 -6.48
N ALA A 650 17.14 -8.88 -5.85
CA ALA A 650 17.92 -9.95 -6.48
C ALA A 650 17.03 -11.12 -6.93
N PHE A 651 16.09 -11.57 -6.09
CA PHE A 651 15.13 -12.63 -6.43
C PHE A 651 14.24 -12.23 -7.60
N THR A 652 13.69 -11.00 -7.58
CA THR A 652 12.87 -10.51 -8.70
C THR A 652 13.70 -10.41 -10.00
N ARG A 653 14.93 -9.92 -9.91
CA ARG A 653 15.84 -9.83 -11.07
C ARG A 653 16.12 -11.20 -11.69
N LEU A 654 16.34 -12.22 -10.85
CA LEU A 654 16.55 -13.60 -11.25
C LEU A 654 15.35 -14.14 -12.04
N LEU A 655 14.14 -13.98 -11.53
CA LEU A 655 12.92 -14.42 -12.21
C LEU A 655 12.65 -13.64 -13.51
N LEU A 656 12.92 -12.34 -13.54
CA LEU A 656 12.82 -11.52 -14.75
C LEU A 656 13.89 -11.90 -15.81
N ALA A 657 15.01 -12.50 -15.40
CA ALA A 657 16.03 -13.09 -16.27
C ALA A 657 15.69 -14.54 -16.66
N ARG A 658 14.52 -15.06 -16.24
CA ARG A 658 14.01 -16.41 -16.55
C ARG A 658 14.79 -17.57 -15.89
N HIS A 659 15.48 -17.31 -14.80
CA HIS A 659 16.01 -18.38 -13.94
C HIS A 659 14.93 -18.89 -12.98
N THR A 660 15.12 -20.10 -12.45
CA THR A 660 14.25 -20.73 -11.47
C THR A 660 14.76 -20.47 -10.05
N MET A 661 13.84 -20.23 -9.11
CA MET A 661 14.12 -20.15 -7.69
C MET A 661 13.32 -21.22 -6.93
N VAL A 662 13.88 -21.75 -5.86
CA VAL A 662 13.23 -22.74 -4.99
C VAL A 662 13.19 -22.20 -3.56
N TYR A 663 12.03 -22.23 -2.93
CA TYR A 663 11.90 -22.15 -1.48
C TYR A 663 12.01 -23.54 -0.89
N GLN A 664 13.08 -23.80 -0.12
CA GLN A 664 13.41 -25.07 0.51
C GLN A 664 13.25 -24.93 2.03
N PRO A 665 12.07 -25.22 2.58
CA PRO A 665 11.76 -24.95 3.99
C PRO A 665 12.51 -25.82 4.98
N THR A 666 13.12 -26.94 4.53
CA THR A 666 13.94 -27.81 5.37
C THR A 666 15.32 -27.22 5.66
N SER A 667 15.75 -26.21 4.89
CA SER A 667 16.91 -25.38 5.21
C SER A 667 16.50 -24.30 6.20
N ILE A 668 16.79 -24.48 7.46
CA ILE A 668 16.35 -23.62 8.55
C ILE A 668 17.52 -22.82 9.11
N THR A 669 17.26 -21.52 9.37
CA THR A 669 18.03 -20.68 10.28
C THR A 669 17.12 -20.11 11.35
N TRP A 670 17.71 -19.88 12.53
CA TRP A 670 17.03 -19.30 13.68
C TRP A 670 17.52 -17.87 13.87
N HIS A 671 16.58 -16.92 13.96
CA HIS A 671 16.89 -15.49 14.07
C HIS A 671 16.44 -14.91 15.41
N TYR A 672 17.32 -14.16 16.07
CA TYR A 672 16.99 -13.38 17.26
C TYR A 672 16.25 -12.10 16.86
N HIS A 673 14.95 -12.07 17.09
CA HIS A 673 14.12 -10.91 16.76
C HIS A 673 14.40 -9.73 17.68
N ARG A 674 14.03 -8.53 17.25
CA ARG A 674 14.21 -7.30 18.05
C ARG A 674 13.39 -7.36 19.35
N GLU A 675 14.03 -7.09 20.46
CA GLU A 675 13.44 -7.24 21.80
C GLU A 675 12.61 -6.03 22.22
N THR A 676 12.93 -4.83 21.69
CA THR A 676 12.30 -3.58 22.09
C THR A 676 11.34 -3.03 21.04
N VAL A 677 10.31 -2.29 21.50
CA VAL A 677 9.35 -1.61 20.62
C VAL A 677 10.05 -0.65 19.66
N ALA A 678 11.05 0.10 20.14
CA ALA A 678 11.78 1.09 19.35
C ALA A 678 12.58 0.44 18.19
N GLU A 679 13.21 -0.71 18.44
CA GLU A 679 13.95 -1.46 17.44
C GLU A 679 13.00 -2.05 16.39
N LEU A 680 11.87 -2.63 16.82
CA LEU A 680 10.83 -3.15 15.91
C LEU A 680 10.23 -2.03 15.06
N GLU A 681 9.96 -0.86 15.66
CA GLU A 681 9.47 0.32 14.92
C GLU A 681 10.48 0.76 13.86
N SER A 682 11.76 0.81 14.19
CA SER A 682 12.84 1.13 13.25
C SER A 682 12.96 0.11 12.13
N GLN A 683 12.77 -1.19 12.42
CA GLN A 683 12.80 -2.27 11.45
C GLN A 683 11.63 -2.17 10.46
N LEU A 684 10.39 -1.98 10.96
CA LEU A 684 9.20 -1.82 10.12
C LEU A 684 9.26 -0.56 9.26
N HIS A 685 9.77 0.56 9.82
CA HIS A 685 10.07 1.76 9.03
C HIS A 685 11.06 1.45 7.89
N GLY A 686 12.09 0.66 8.19
CA GLY A 686 13.07 0.19 7.21
C GLY A 686 12.43 -0.63 6.10
N TYR A 687 11.49 -1.53 6.42
CA TYR A 687 10.75 -2.32 5.42
C TYR A 687 9.92 -1.43 4.48
N GLY A 688 9.21 -0.43 5.02
CA GLY A 688 8.49 0.52 4.19
C GLY A 688 9.40 1.32 3.25
N THR A 689 10.54 1.80 3.77
CA THR A 689 11.54 2.54 2.98
C THR A 689 12.15 1.66 1.89
N GLY A 690 12.53 0.42 2.23
CA GLY A 690 13.13 -0.56 1.33
C GLY A 690 12.18 -0.96 0.19
N LEU A 691 10.90 -1.20 0.50
CA LEU A 691 9.89 -1.57 -0.49
C LEU A 691 9.74 -0.51 -1.60
N VAL A 692 9.70 0.77 -1.24
CA VAL A 692 9.65 1.86 -2.22
C VAL A 692 10.96 1.94 -3.01
N GLY A 693 12.10 1.80 -2.33
CA GLY A 693 13.42 1.74 -2.97
C GLY A 693 13.54 0.62 -3.99
N TYR A 694 13.02 -0.55 -3.66
CA TYR A 694 12.95 -1.72 -4.53
C TYR A 694 12.19 -1.45 -5.84
N TYR A 695 10.96 -0.91 -5.77
CA TYR A 695 10.20 -0.59 -6.98
C TYR A 695 10.87 0.50 -7.81
N LEU A 696 11.46 1.50 -7.19
CA LEU A 696 12.22 2.54 -7.90
C LEU A 696 13.46 1.96 -8.60
N ALA A 697 14.20 1.06 -7.94
CA ALA A 697 15.33 0.38 -8.53
C ALA A 697 14.93 -0.46 -9.76
N LEU A 698 13.81 -1.19 -9.69
CA LEU A 698 13.28 -1.96 -10.81
C LEU A 698 12.88 -1.07 -11.98
N ILE A 699 12.18 0.03 -11.73
CA ILE A 699 11.76 0.99 -12.77
C ILE A 699 12.98 1.65 -13.43
N VAL A 700 13.97 2.06 -12.63
CA VAL A 700 15.21 2.66 -13.16
C VAL A 700 15.98 1.66 -14.02
N HIS A 701 16.03 0.39 -13.59
CA HIS A 701 16.73 -0.67 -14.33
C HIS A 701 16.00 -1.05 -15.63
N ARG A 702 14.66 -1.18 -15.59
CA ARG A 702 13.83 -1.57 -16.72
C ARG A 702 12.56 -0.72 -16.79
N PRO A 703 12.58 0.46 -17.42
CA PRO A 703 11.45 1.40 -17.42
C PRO A 703 10.13 0.82 -17.94
N ALA A 704 10.18 -0.18 -18.82
CA ALA A 704 8.98 -0.88 -19.31
C ALA A 704 8.16 -1.56 -18.19
N LEU A 705 8.79 -1.90 -17.06
CA LEU A 705 8.11 -2.48 -15.89
C LEU A 705 7.09 -1.52 -15.25
N LEU A 706 7.24 -0.20 -15.45
CA LEU A 706 6.27 0.78 -14.99
C LEU A 706 4.86 0.48 -15.53
N LEU A 707 4.72 0.12 -16.80
CA LEU A 707 3.44 -0.24 -17.39
C LEU A 707 2.86 -1.52 -16.78
N SER A 708 3.71 -2.50 -16.50
CA SER A 708 3.31 -3.74 -15.82
C SER A 708 2.85 -3.47 -14.40
N LEU A 709 3.57 -2.64 -13.63
CA LEU A 709 3.19 -2.24 -12.28
C LEU A 709 1.87 -1.48 -12.25
N ILE A 710 1.63 -0.57 -13.19
CA ILE A 710 0.35 0.15 -13.33
C ILE A 710 -0.80 -0.83 -13.58
N ARG A 711 -0.61 -1.84 -14.42
CA ARG A 711 -1.63 -2.87 -14.67
C ARG A 711 -1.92 -3.74 -13.44
N LEU A 712 -0.95 -3.91 -12.55
CA LEU A 712 -1.10 -4.69 -11.32
C LEU A 712 -1.78 -3.92 -10.18
N VAL A 713 -1.88 -2.58 -10.25
CA VAL A 713 -2.52 -1.76 -9.20
C VAL A 713 -3.93 -2.25 -8.82
N PRO A 714 -4.84 -2.59 -9.75
CA PRO A 714 -6.17 -3.11 -9.38
C PRO A 714 -6.10 -4.44 -8.62
N ASN A 715 -5.17 -5.32 -8.98
CA ASN A 715 -4.96 -6.60 -8.29
C ASN A 715 -4.31 -6.38 -6.92
N ALA A 716 -3.37 -5.43 -6.83
CA ALA A 716 -2.76 -5.02 -5.57
C ALA A 716 -3.81 -4.53 -4.57
N VAL A 717 -4.71 -3.67 -5.03
CA VAL A 717 -5.83 -3.16 -4.23
C VAL A 717 -6.75 -4.30 -3.76
N ARG A 718 -7.05 -5.27 -4.63
CA ARG A 718 -7.91 -6.42 -4.30
C ARG A 718 -7.24 -7.37 -3.31
N SER A 719 -5.96 -7.65 -3.50
CA SER A 719 -5.14 -8.52 -2.62
C SER A 719 -4.97 -7.93 -1.21
N LEU A 720 -4.77 -6.62 -1.10
CA LEU A 720 -4.69 -5.95 0.21
C LEU A 720 -5.96 -6.14 1.04
N ARG A 721 -7.12 -6.15 0.41
CA ARG A 721 -8.41 -6.38 1.10
C ARG A 721 -8.59 -7.82 1.58
N GLY A 722 -8.19 -8.82 0.77
CA GLY A 722 -8.23 -10.23 1.18
C GLY A 722 -7.25 -10.52 2.33
N LYS A 723 -6.07 -9.93 2.28
CA LYS A 723 -5.06 -10.06 3.34
C LYS A 723 -5.42 -9.32 4.62
N ASP A 724 -6.17 -8.21 4.54
CA ASP A 724 -6.62 -7.50 5.74
C ASP A 724 -7.53 -8.36 6.62
N ALA A 725 -8.37 -9.22 6.05
CA ALA A 725 -9.22 -10.14 6.82
C ALA A 725 -8.38 -11.22 7.53
N VAL A 726 -7.42 -11.85 6.84
CA VAL A 726 -6.52 -12.86 7.42
C VAL A 726 -5.57 -12.21 8.44
N ARG A 727 -5.00 -11.05 8.09
CA ARG A 727 -4.08 -10.31 8.94
C ARG A 727 -4.75 -9.78 10.22
N THR A 728 -6.02 -9.39 10.16
CA THR A 728 -6.81 -8.99 11.35
C THR A 728 -7.06 -10.17 12.28
N ALA A 729 -7.20 -11.37 11.74
CA ALA A 729 -7.40 -12.58 12.54
C ALA A 729 -6.12 -13.01 13.29
N THR A 730 -4.92 -12.74 12.72
CA THR A 730 -3.63 -13.12 13.32
C THR A 730 -3.02 -12.02 14.20
N MET A 731 -3.34 -10.74 13.95
CA MET A 731 -2.79 -9.58 14.67
C MET A 731 -3.67 -9.16 15.86
N THR A 732 -3.91 -10.07 16.80
CA THR A 732 -4.84 -9.83 17.92
C THR A 732 -4.34 -8.77 18.91
N THR A 733 -3.04 -8.72 19.20
CA THR A 733 -2.42 -7.79 20.15
C THR A 733 -1.48 -6.76 19.51
N PHE A 734 -1.35 -6.76 18.20
CA PHE A 734 -0.38 -5.93 17.46
C PHE A 734 -0.70 -4.43 17.57
N PRO A 735 0.25 -3.57 18.04
CA PRO A 735 0.00 -2.14 18.19
C PRO A 735 -0.21 -1.42 16.86
N PRO A 736 -1.28 -0.61 16.71
CA PRO A 736 -1.49 0.17 15.49
C PRO A 736 -0.38 1.20 15.19
N GLY A 737 0.40 1.59 16.21
CA GLY A 737 1.55 2.49 16.08
C GLY A 737 2.63 1.96 15.16
N LEU A 738 2.95 0.67 15.29
CA LEU A 738 4.00 0.01 14.51
C LEU A 738 3.72 0.00 13.01
N LEU A 739 2.46 -0.13 12.61
CA LEU A 739 2.07 -0.05 11.20
C LEU A 739 2.19 1.37 10.63
N ARG A 740 2.11 2.40 11.49
CA ARG A 740 2.38 3.78 11.07
C ARG A 740 3.85 3.97 10.73
N ALA A 741 4.75 3.29 11.42
CA ALA A 741 6.19 3.32 11.13
C ALA A 741 6.50 2.79 9.71
N GLU A 742 5.92 1.65 9.32
CA GLU A 742 6.05 1.11 7.95
C GLU A 742 5.55 2.12 6.90
N LEU A 743 4.36 2.69 7.12
CA LEU A 743 3.78 3.70 6.22
C LEU A 743 4.61 4.99 6.16
N GLN A 744 5.20 5.40 7.28
CA GLN A 744 6.13 6.53 7.30
C GLN A 744 7.38 6.21 6.48
N GLY A 745 7.95 5.01 6.64
CA GLY A 745 9.05 4.53 5.82
C GLY A 745 8.73 4.57 4.32
N MET A 746 7.53 4.14 3.92
CA MET A 746 7.09 4.23 2.53
C MET A 746 7.03 5.67 2.01
N ARG A 747 6.56 6.64 2.81
CA ARG A 747 6.54 8.07 2.43
C ARG A 747 7.94 8.64 2.24
N GLU A 748 8.88 8.20 3.06
CA GLU A 748 10.28 8.63 3.02
C GLU A 748 11.12 7.86 1.97
N GLY A 749 10.57 6.79 1.39
CA GLY A 749 11.27 5.88 0.50
C GLY A 749 11.83 6.54 -0.76
N VAL A 750 11.07 7.44 -1.41
CA VAL A 750 11.54 8.12 -2.63
C VAL A 750 12.78 8.99 -2.36
N PRO A 751 12.75 9.95 -1.42
CA PRO A 751 13.94 10.74 -1.10
C PRO A 751 15.07 9.89 -0.52
N ALA A 752 14.76 8.83 0.22
CA ALA A 752 15.77 7.90 0.75
C ALA A 752 16.51 7.17 -0.37
N TYR A 753 15.80 6.62 -1.35
CA TYR A 753 16.41 5.96 -2.50
C TYR A 753 17.29 6.93 -3.33
N ILE A 754 16.80 8.14 -3.59
CA ILE A 754 17.59 9.16 -4.31
C ILE A 754 18.88 9.50 -3.55
N ARG A 755 18.81 9.70 -2.23
CA ARG A 755 19.99 9.92 -1.38
C ARG A 755 20.94 8.73 -1.44
N SER A 756 20.39 7.50 -1.36
CA SER A 756 21.18 6.27 -1.43
C SER A 756 21.94 6.16 -2.75
N VAL A 757 21.28 6.34 -3.88
CA VAL A 757 21.93 6.32 -5.21
C VAL A 757 23.04 7.38 -5.31
N ARG A 758 22.78 8.61 -4.85
CA ARG A 758 23.80 9.68 -4.85
C ARG A 758 25.00 9.33 -3.98
N GLN A 759 24.76 8.77 -2.80
CA GLN A 759 25.82 8.35 -1.87
C GLN A 759 26.67 7.23 -2.49
N GLN A 760 26.05 6.24 -3.10
CA GLN A 760 26.77 5.11 -3.69
C GLN A 760 27.56 5.50 -4.95
N ARG A 761 27.04 6.42 -5.78
CA ARG A 761 27.80 6.96 -6.92
C ARG A 761 29.09 7.66 -6.50
N ARG A 762 29.09 8.32 -5.33
CA ARG A 762 30.31 8.97 -4.78
C ARG A 762 31.34 7.95 -4.25
N LYS A 763 30.89 6.74 -3.88
CA LYS A 763 31.74 5.64 -3.35
C LYS A 763 32.24 4.72 -4.46
N ALA A 764 31.63 4.75 -5.64
CA ALA A 764 32.10 3.96 -6.78
C ALA A 764 33.48 4.48 -7.23
N PRO A 765 34.47 3.60 -7.50
CA PRO A 765 35.73 4.05 -8.07
C PRO A 765 35.46 4.74 -9.41
N HIS A 766 36.10 5.89 -9.64
CA HIS A 766 36.11 6.51 -10.94
C HIS A 766 36.84 5.56 -11.91
N THR A 767 36.10 4.67 -12.58
CA THR A 767 36.62 4.01 -13.78
C THR A 767 36.78 5.10 -14.86
N ARG A 768 37.99 5.56 -15.03
CA ARG A 768 38.42 6.27 -16.25
C ARG A 768 38.62 5.27 -17.35
#